data_06cba9aa9a6d390ef062f9f014da6bd2
#
_entry.id   06cba9aa9a6d390ef062f9f014da6bd2
#
_cell.length_a   1.000
_cell.length_b   1.000
_cell.length_c   1.000
_cell.angle_alpha   90.00
_cell.angle_beta   90.00
_cell.angle_gamma   90.00
#
_symmetry.space_group_name_H-M   'P 1'
#
loop_
_entity.id
_entity.type
_entity.pdbx_description
1 polymer ?
#
loop_
_entity_poly.entity_id
_entity_poly.type
_entity_poly.pdbx_seq_one_letter_code
_entity_poly.pdbx_strand_id
1 'polypeptide(L)'
;MAENRGGHGPGARGGYQKPKDAKRTMLRLMKYISGRKWLLVIVFLCVIASSIASIAGTYLIRPVLNELVGAGTLSDKLGYLAKMLAVMAAVFLFGAVCTYAQSAIMAQLAHRGTNKLRGELFDKMQDLPLSFYDKHPHGELMSRFSNDADYVQQMLEQSIVSVISSSLLFVGIVVVMLFTCAPLFLVTLLVLFGSFFAIRIVGGRSRKLYRQQQKALGEMNGNIQEMIEGLRVVKAFTHEDAAKAQFGELNDAYFDVAKDANFYGTAMMPIVANVMNIGYALTSIVGGLFAFGGMLDLGGLAVYLQYGRQISQPMSQVSQQMTSILSALAGAERIFEIIDMEPEVDEGVVTLVGAHKDANGAITEDRESVHPHTWAWKVPRSSRLTLVPVAIEPDGSPIELGQAVREGGALRMLAPNVDSPDGIWVRAERDGSLTEVKDLAALASHGWAWKYPDSAGESTLHIVRGSVRNVPGEDYCLTELKGAVRLIDVCFSYVPEKPILKHVSVYANPGQKIAFVGSTGAGKTTITNLINRFYEIDSGMITYDGIDVRDIRKDDLRRSLGAVLQDTHLFTGTVMDNIRYGRLNATDEECIAAAKSANAHSFIRRLPDGYNTVVSGDGANLSQGQRQLLAIARAAVADPPVMVLDEATSSIDTRTERHIERGMDALMEGRTVFVIAHRLSTVRNSNCIVVIEHGEIQEKGDHEDLLKQKGRYYKLYTGQNILD
;
A
#
# COMPACT_ATOMS: atom_id res chain seq x y z
N MET A 1 1.86 19.95 36.08
CA MET A 1 1.65 20.45 34.72
C MET A 1 1.41 19.23 33.86
N ALA A 2 0.15 18.98 33.50
CA ALA A 2 -0.27 17.78 32.75
C ALA A 2 -0.30 18.15 31.27
N GLU A 3 0.61 17.61 30.49
CA GLU A 3 0.66 17.72 29.04
C GLU A 3 -0.35 16.78 28.39
N ASN A 4 -1.15 17.37 27.57
CA ASN A 4 -2.30 16.88 26.84
C ASN A 4 -1.87 15.83 25.80
N ARG A 5 -1.87 14.53 26.15
CA ARG A 5 -1.72 13.42 25.19
C ARG A 5 -3.06 13.15 24.53
N GLY A 6 -3.34 13.85 23.45
CA GLY A 6 -4.45 13.54 22.56
C GLY A 6 -4.25 12.18 21.89
N GLY A 7 -4.91 11.16 22.43
CA GLY A 7 -5.02 9.85 21.79
C GLY A 7 -5.75 9.95 20.46
N HIS A 8 -5.09 9.64 19.38
CA HIS A 8 -5.69 9.51 18.05
C HIS A 8 -6.31 8.11 17.93
N GLY A 9 -7.60 7.99 18.23
CA GLY A 9 -8.36 6.79 17.91
C GLY A 9 -8.53 6.63 16.38
N PRO A 10 -8.44 5.44 15.82
CA PRO A 10 -8.56 5.17 14.38
C PRO A 10 -10.02 5.06 13.95
N GLY A 11 -10.80 6.13 14.00
CA GLY A 11 -12.24 6.02 13.69
C GLY A 11 -12.95 7.25 13.18
N ALA A 12 -12.33 8.42 13.15
CA ALA A 12 -13.07 9.67 12.89
C ALA A 12 -12.37 10.61 11.89
N ARG A 13 -11.89 10.13 10.76
CA ARG A 13 -11.36 10.98 9.66
C ARG A 13 -12.28 11.06 8.44
N GLY A 14 -13.60 10.92 8.61
CA GLY A 14 -14.60 11.33 7.63
C GLY A 14 -14.87 12.84 7.60
N GLY A 15 -14.07 13.66 8.26
CA GLY A 15 -14.15 15.11 8.23
C GLY A 15 -13.62 15.64 6.90
N TYR A 16 -14.40 16.49 6.25
CA TYR A 16 -14.12 17.23 5.03
C TYR A 16 -12.74 17.90 5.08
N GLN A 17 -11.71 17.20 4.63
CA GLN A 17 -10.38 17.79 4.49
C GLN A 17 -10.36 18.59 3.19
N LYS A 18 -10.09 19.89 3.31
CA LYS A 18 -9.87 20.72 2.12
C LYS A 18 -8.60 20.26 1.42
N PRO A 19 -8.60 20.14 0.09
CA PRO A 19 -7.40 19.85 -0.67
C PRO A 19 -6.33 20.92 -0.40
N LYS A 20 -5.08 20.51 -0.26
CA LYS A 20 -3.93 21.41 -0.02
C LYS A 20 -3.60 22.21 -1.27
N ASP A 21 -3.61 21.55 -2.46
CA ASP A 21 -3.35 22.16 -3.77
C ASP A 21 -4.35 21.66 -4.83
N ALA A 22 -5.58 22.17 -4.74
CA ALA A 22 -6.68 21.81 -5.64
C ALA A 22 -6.35 22.01 -7.13
N LYS A 23 -5.59 23.07 -7.48
CA LYS A 23 -5.27 23.38 -8.88
C LYS A 23 -4.29 22.37 -9.48
N ARG A 24 -3.23 22.03 -8.76
CA ARG A 24 -2.22 21.05 -9.20
C ARG A 24 -2.85 19.67 -9.33
N THR A 25 -3.63 19.27 -8.33
CA THR A 25 -4.34 17.97 -8.30
C THR A 25 -5.33 17.86 -9.46
N MET A 26 -6.15 18.90 -9.71
CA MET A 26 -7.07 18.95 -10.85
C MET A 26 -6.34 18.82 -12.19
N LEU A 27 -5.24 19.57 -12.39
CA LEU A 27 -4.46 19.50 -13.63
C LEU A 27 -3.84 18.11 -13.84
N ARG A 28 -3.41 17.45 -12.75
CA ARG A 28 -2.89 16.09 -12.80
C ARG A 28 -3.97 15.08 -13.16
N LEU A 29 -5.16 15.17 -12.55
CA LEU A 29 -6.31 14.31 -12.88
C LEU A 29 -6.75 14.49 -14.33
N MET A 30 -6.76 15.71 -14.84
CA MET A 30 -7.11 15.96 -16.24
C MET A 30 -6.17 15.26 -17.23
N LYS A 31 -4.93 14.96 -16.86
CA LYS A 31 -4.01 14.18 -17.70
C LYS A 31 -4.48 12.73 -17.89
N TYR A 32 -5.14 12.13 -16.89
CA TYR A 32 -5.65 10.75 -16.99
C TYR A 32 -6.76 10.60 -18.02
N ILE A 33 -7.57 11.65 -18.26
CA ILE A 33 -8.64 11.65 -19.26
C ILE A 33 -8.23 12.31 -20.60
N SER A 34 -7.10 13.04 -20.60
CA SER A 34 -6.67 13.82 -21.79
C SER A 34 -6.02 13.00 -22.90
N GLY A 35 -5.89 11.69 -22.75
CA GLY A 35 -5.30 10.81 -23.77
C GLY A 35 -6.01 10.87 -25.14
N ARG A 36 -7.28 11.33 -25.17
CA ARG A 36 -8.08 11.56 -26.39
C ARG A 36 -8.72 12.94 -26.36
N LYS A 37 -7.91 13.99 -26.52
CA LYS A 37 -8.33 15.40 -26.43
C LYS A 37 -9.52 15.75 -27.29
N TRP A 38 -9.63 15.15 -28.47
CA TRP A 38 -10.74 15.40 -29.40
C TRP A 38 -12.11 14.97 -28.84
N LEU A 39 -12.17 13.91 -28.00
CA LEU A 39 -13.41 13.52 -27.33
C LEU A 39 -13.85 14.57 -26.28
N LEU A 40 -12.92 15.18 -25.57
CA LEU A 40 -13.22 16.28 -24.64
C LEU A 40 -13.78 17.51 -25.39
N VAL A 41 -13.27 17.79 -26.60
CA VAL A 41 -13.80 18.86 -27.45
C VAL A 41 -15.24 18.54 -27.87
N ILE A 42 -15.52 17.29 -28.27
CA ILE A 42 -16.90 16.88 -28.61
C ILE A 42 -17.83 17.03 -27.42
N VAL A 43 -17.40 16.57 -26.23
CA VAL A 43 -18.17 16.74 -24.98
C VAL A 43 -18.49 18.22 -24.74
N PHE A 44 -17.49 19.09 -24.86
CA PHE A 44 -17.67 20.53 -24.65
C PHE A 44 -18.67 21.14 -25.67
N LEU A 45 -18.58 20.76 -26.94
CA LEU A 45 -19.53 21.17 -27.97
C LEU A 45 -20.95 20.64 -27.70
N CYS A 46 -21.08 19.39 -27.25
CA CYS A 46 -22.36 18.81 -26.87
C CYS A 46 -22.98 19.55 -25.67
N VAL A 47 -22.15 19.93 -24.65
CA VAL A 47 -22.61 20.72 -23.50
C VAL A 47 -23.16 22.07 -23.94
N ILE A 48 -22.45 22.76 -24.81
CA ILE A 48 -22.94 24.05 -25.37
C ILE A 48 -24.23 23.86 -26.17
N ALA A 49 -24.25 22.87 -27.06
CA ALA A 49 -25.40 22.58 -27.90
C ALA A 49 -26.65 22.21 -27.09
N SER A 50 -26.50 21.34 -26.07
CA SER A 50 -27.61 20.96 -25.20
C SER A 50 -28.12 22.12 -24.33
N SER A 51 -27.20 22.97 -23.84
CA SER A 51 -27.59 24.19 -23.08
C SER A 51 -28.34 25.19 -23.96
N ILE A 52 -27.88 25.44 -25.20
CA ILE A 52 -28.57 26.28 -26.15
C ILE A 52 -29.95 25.70 -26.52
N ALA A 53 -30.03 24.39 -26.77
CA ALA A 53 -31.29 23.71 -27.08
C ALA A 53 -32.30 23.85 -25.93
N SER A 54 -31.87 23.74 -24.68
CA SER A 54 -32.73 23.90 -23.50
C SER A 54 -33.28 25.34 -23.41
N ILE A 55 -32.41 26.34 -23.60
CA ILE A 55 -32.82 27.77 -23.57
C ILE A 55 -33.72 28.07 -24.77
N ALA A 56 -33.33 27.71 -25.98
CA ALA A 56 -34.10 27.97 -27.20
C ALA A 56 -35.48 27.29 -27.17
N GLY A 57 -35.53 26.02 -26.69
CA GLY A 57 -36.80 25.29 -26.55
C GLY A 57 -37.80 26.01 -25.64
N THR A 58 -37.33 26.59 -24.54
CA THR A 58 -38.16 27.41 -23.65
C THR A 58 -38.55 28.74 -24.32
N TYR A 59 -37.65 29.38 -25.06
CA TYR A 59 -37.94 30.65 -25.76
C TYR A 59 -38.97 30.49 -26.85
N LEU A 60 -39.06 29.35 -27.54
CA LEU A 60 -40.02 29.04 -28.57
C LEU A 60 -41.49 29.07 -28.08
N ILE A 61 -41.74 29.07 -26.80
CA ILE A 61 -43.09 29.28 -26.19
C ILE A 61 -43.61 30.68 -26.53
N ARG A 62 -42.71 31.69 -26.65
CA ARG A 62 -43.08 33.08 -26.94
C ARG A 62 -43.89 33.26 -28.24
N PRO A 63 -43.34 32.85 -29.42
CA PRO A 63 -44.07 32.99 -30.66
C PRO A 63 -45.36 32.15 -30.70
N VAL A 64 -45.38 30.98 -30.02
CA VAL A 64 -46.59 30.14 -29.95
C VAL A 64 -47.72 30.88 -29.22
N LEU A 65 -47.43 31.46 -28.09
CA LEU A 65 -48.46 32.18 -27.30
C LEU A 65 -48.92 33.48 -27.99
N ASN A 66 -48.01 34.21 -28.63
CA ASN A 66 -48.34 35.43 -29.34
C ASN A 66 -49.26 35.18 -30.55
N GLU A 67 -49.01 34.10 -31.31
CA GLU A 67 -49.86 33.71 -32.42
C GLU A 67 -51.26 33.24 -31.94
N LEU A 68 -51.35 32.51 -30.80
CA LEU A 68 -52.63 32.08 -30.24
C LEU A 68 -53.50 33.24 -29.85
N VAL A 69 -52.94 34.33 -29.34
CA VAL A 69 -53.65 35.54 -28.91
C VAL A 69 -53.92 36.49 -30.10
N GLY A 70 -53.11 36.44 -31.14
CA GLY A 70 -53.24 37.28 -32.33
C GLY A 70 -54.56 37.08 -33.10
N ALA A 71 -54.90 38.01 -34.06
CA ALA A 71 -56.02 37.87 -34.96
C ALA A 71 -55.69 36.82 -36.07
N GLY A 72 -56.59 35.84 -36.30
CA GLY A 72 -56.40 34.79 -37.31
C GLY A 72 -57.45 33.71 -37.25
N THR A 73 -57.57 32.91 -38.33
CA THR A 73 -58.55 31.81 -38.39
C THR A 73 -58.05 30.66 -37.52
N LEU A 74 -58.98 29.84 -36.97
CA LEU A 74 -58.66 28.70 -36.13
C LEU A 74 -57.76 27.69 -36.88
N SER A 75 -57.98 27.53 -38.19
CA SER A 75 -57.18 26.63 -39.02
C SER A 75 -55.73 27.09 -39.13
N ASP A 76 -55.49 28.40 -39.34
CA ASP A 76 -54.12 28.96 -39.48
C ASP A 76 -53.36 28.84 -38.15
N LYS A 77 -54.04 29.13 -37.02
CA LYS A 77 -53.48 29.00 -35.69
C LYS A 77 -53.11 27.56 -35.38
N LEU A 78 -53.95 26.57 -35.70
CA LEU A 78 -53.65 25.15 -35.51
C LEU A 78 -52.48 24.71 -36.42
N GLY A 79 -52.43 25.18 -37.65
CA GLY A 79 -51.28 24.87 -38.53
C GLY A 79 -49.96 25.43 -38.04
N TYR A 80 -49.96 26.68 -37.52
CA TYR A 80 -48.78 27.30 -36.91
C TYR A 80 -48.34 26.57 -35.62
N LEU A 81 -49.31 26.23 -34.76
CA LEU A 81 -49.07 25.49 -33.53
C LEU A 81 -48.43 24.13 -33.81
N ALA A 82 -48.96 23.36 -34.78
CA ALA A 82 -48.41 22.06 -35.15
C ALA A 82 -46.97 22.20 -35.67
N LYS A 83 -46.69 23.21 -36.49
CA LYS A 83 -45.35 23.49 -37.02
C LYS A 83 -44.37 23.84 -35.86
N MET A 84 -44.77 24.72 -34.94
CA MET A 84 -43.92 25.12 -33.81
C MET A 84 -43.69 24.00 -32.82
N LEU A 85 -44.70 23.16 -32.54
CA LEU A 85 -44.54 21.96 -31.73
C LEU A 85 -43.54 20.97 -32.33
N ALA A 86 -43.59 20.79 -33.68
CA ALA A 86 -42.62 19.97 -34.41
C ALA A 86 -41.18 20.54 -34.29
N VAL A 87 -41.00 21.86 -34.40
CA VAL A 87 -39.72 22.54 -34.20
C VAL A 87 -39.24 22.37 -32.76
N MET A 88 -40.12 22.60 -31.77
CA MET A 88 -39.77 22.39 -30.35
C MET A 88 -39.35 20.95 -30.10
N ALA A 89 -40.10 19.96 -30.60
CA ALA A 89 -39.77 18.55 -30.49
C ALA A 89 -38.40 18.24 -31.09
N ALA A 90 -38.07 18.77 -32.27
CA ALA A 90 -36.77 18.60 -32.90
C ALA A 90 -35.63 19.20 -32.06
N VAL A 91 -35.81 20.41 -31.49
CA VAL A 91 -34.83 21.08 -30.64
C VAL A 91 -34.58 20.28 -29.37
N PHE A 92 -35.63 19.82 -28.70
CA PHE A 92 -35.48 19.01 -27.48
C PHE A 92 -34.86 17.63 -27.76
N LEU A 93 -35.24 16.99 -28.87
CA LEU A 93 -34.65 15.72 -29.31
C LEU A 93 -33.15 15.88 -29.60
N PHE A 94 -32.77 16.95 -30.32
CA PHE A 94 -31.37 17.27 -30.54
C PHE A 94 -30.62 17.51 -29.23
N GLY A 95 -31.19 18.26 -28.30
CA GLY A 95 -30.63 18.47 -26.96
C GLY A 95 -30.46 17.17 -26.19
N ALA A 96 -31.46 16.27 -26.26
CA ALA A 96 -31.39 14.96 -25.61
C ALA A 96 -30.26 14.07 -26.17
N VAL A 97 -30.11 14.06 -27.53
CA VAL A 97 -29.00 13.33 -28.18
C VAL A 97 -27.62 13.88 -27.76
N CYS A 98 -27.49 15.22 -27.72
CA CYS A 98 -26.23 15.83 -27.22
C CYS A 98 -25.96 15.49 -25.78
N THR A 99 -26.98 15.49 -24.90
CA THR A 99 -26.84 15.12 -23.48
C THR A 99 -26.47 13.65 -23.33
N TYR A 100 -27.08 12.77 -24.09
CA TYR A 100 -26.72 11.35 -24.11
C TYR A 100 -25.27 11.14 -24.56
N ALA A 101 -24.88 11.77 -25.70
CA ALA A 101 -23.53 11.64 -26.25
C ALA A 101 -22.46 12.13 -25.26
N GLN A 102 -22.66 13.32 -24.65
CA GLN A 102 -21.70 13.83 -23.64
C GLN A 102 -21.58 12.91 -22.44
N SER A 103 -22.71 12.38 -21.91
CA SER A 103 -22.69 11.49 -20.75
C SER A 103 -22.01 10.17 -21.07
N ALA A 104 -22.31 9.55 -22.21
CA ALA A 104 -21.69 8.30 -22.65
C ALA A 104 -20.17 8.44 -22.87
N ILE A 105 -19.74 9.54 -23.50
CA ILE A 105 -18.30 9.80 -23.71
C ILE A 105 -17.60 10.05 -22.37
N MET A 106 -18.17 10.87 -21.48
CA MET A 106 -17.55 11.17 -20.19
C MET A 106 -17.48 9.95 -19.29
N ALA A 107 -18.53 9.12 -19.24
CA ALA A 107 -18.49 7.85 -18.52
C ALA A 107 -17.32 6.97 -19.00
N GLN A 108 -17.17 6.82 -20.34
CA GLN A 108 -16.07 6.03 -20.89
C GLN A 108 -14.68 6.59 -20.54
N LEU A 109 -14.51 7.92 -20.58
CA LEU A 109 -13.25 8.58 -20.27
C LEU A 109 -12.94 8.48 -18.77
N ALA A 110 -13.93 8.70 -17.90
CA ALA A 110 -13.80 8.63 -16.46
C ALA A 110 -13.42 7.21 -15.99
N HIS A 111 -14.14 6.19 -16.50
CA HIS A 111 -13.82 4.78 -16.15
C HIS A 111 -12.41 4.39 -16.60
N ARG A 112 -11.97 4.78 -17.80
CA ARG A 112 -10.60 4.51 -18.25
C ARG A 112 -9.56 5.25 -17.41
N GLY A 113 -9.82 6.51 -17.08
CA GLY A 113 -8.94 7.32 -16.24
C GLY A 113 -8.78 6.72 -14.83
N THR A 114 -9.90 6.32 -14.22
CA THR A 114 -9.90 5.69 -12.89
C THR A 114 -9.26 4.30 -12.89
N ASN A 115 -9.49 3.50 -13.94
CA ASN A 115 -8.82 2.21 -14.09
C ASN A 115 -7.29 2.37 -14.13
N LYS A 116 -6.80 3.34 -14.91
CA LYS A 116 -5.37 3.66 -14.98
C LYS A 116 -4.84 4.14 -13.61
N LEU A 117 -5.58 5.01 -12.93
CA LEU A 117 -5.21 5.52 -11.60
C LEU A 117 -5.11 4.40 -10.57
N ARG A 118 -6.08 3.46 -10.56
CA ARG A 118 -6.06 2.29 -9.68
C ARG A 118 -4.89 1.35 -10.00
N GLY A 119 -4.57 1.15 -11.29
CA GLY A 119 -3.41 0.37 -11.71
C GLY A 119 -2.11 0.97 -11.20
N GLU A 120 -1.86 2.26 -11.46
CA GLU A 120 -0.66 2.97 -10.97
C GLU A 120 -0.56 2.97 -9.43
N LEU A 121 -1.70 3.09 -8.72
CA LEU A 121 -1.73 2.99 -7.26
C LEU A 121 -1.35 1.60 -6.79
N PHE A 122 -1.88 0.54 -7.42
CA PHE A 122 -1.59 -0.85 -7.06
C PHE A 122 -0.13 -1.20 -7.32
N ASP A 123 0.37 -0.88 -8.53
CA ASP A 123 1.77 -1.11 -8.90
C ASP A 123 2.70 -0.42 -7.89
N LYS A 124 2.42 0.86 -7.60
CA LYS A 124 3.22 1.60 -6.62
C LYS A 124 3.18 0.99 -5.23
N MET A 125 2.03 0.51 -4.79
CA MET A 125 1.92 -0.13 -3.48
C MET A 125 2.75 -1.42 -3.41
N GLN A 126 2.93 -2.18 -4.49
CA GLN A 126 3.80 -3.35 -4.48
C GLN A 126 5.29 -2.98 -4.32
N ASP A 127 5.67 -1.78 -4.76
CA ASP A 127 7.06 -1.28 -4.72
C ASP A 127 7.42 -0.57 -3.39
N LEU A 128 6.45 -0.36 -2.48
CA LEU A 128 6.71 0.35 -1.22
C LEU A 128 7.32 -0.55 -0.15
N PRO A 129 8.19 0.00 0.72
CA PRO A 129 8.82 -0.75 1.81
C PRO A 129 7.80 -1.21 2.85
N LEU A 130 8.08 -2.31 3.55
CA LEU A 130 7.19 -2.86 4.59
C LEU A 130 6.88 -1.86 5.70
N SER A 131 7.82 -0.97 6.03
CA SER A 131 7.64 0.11 7.01
C SER A 131 6.47 1.07 6.68
N PHE A 132 6.06 1.16 5.42
CA PHE A 132 4.87 1.91 5.01
C PHE A 132 3.60 1.23 5.53
N TYR A 133 3.50 -0.09 5.39
CA TYR A 133 2.33 -0.87 5.80
C TYR A 133 2.15 -0.92 7.32
N ASP A 134 3.26 -0.93 8.07
CA ASP A 134 3.22 -0.88 9.54
C ASP A 134 2.64 0.45 10.06
N LYS A 135 2.82 1.54 9.31
CA LYS A 135 2.35 2.88 9.68
C LYS A 135 0.91 3.17 9.24
N HIS A 136 0.38 2.40 8.28
CA HIS A 136 -0.92 2.66 7.67
C HIS A 136 -1.87 1.47 7.87
N PRO A 137 -3.01 1.66 8.56
CA PRO A 137 -4.01 0.59 8.71
C PRO A 137 -4.53 0.10 7.36
N HIS A 138 -4.70 -1.21 7.20
CA HIS A 138 -5.18 -1.81 5.95
C HIS A 138 -6.51 -1.22 5.46
N GLY A 139 -7.44 -0.91 6.39
CA GLY A 139 -8.72 -0.27 6.05
C GLY A 139 -8.56 1.12 5.44
N GLU A 140 -7.54 1.89 5.85
CA GLU A 140 -7.23 3.18 5.25
C GLU A 140 -6.75 3.01 3.81
N LEU A 141 -5.83 2.07 3.55
CA LEU A 141 -5.32 1.77 2.22
C LEU A 141 -6.43 1.28 1.29
N MET A 142 -7.29 0.38 1.76
CA MET A 142 -8.46 -0.08 0.99
C MET A 142 -9.41 1.05 0.63
N SER A 143 -9.59 2.04 1.52
CA SER A 143 -10.43 3.23 1.25
C SER A 143 -9.87 4.08 0.09
N ARG A 144 -8.55 4.06 -0.17
CA ARG A 144 -7.96 4.74 -1.34
C ARG A 144 -8.41 4.09 -2.66
N PHE A 145 -8.46 2.75 -2.70
CA PHE A 145 -8.90 2.01 -3.89
C PHE A 145 -10.40 2.10 -4.16
N SER A 146 -11.21 2.15 -3.10
CA SER A 146 -12.66 2.20 -3.19
C SER A 146 -13.15 3.66 -3.17
N ASN A 147 -13.32 4.23 -1.98
CA ASN A 147 -14.02 5.50 -1.78
C ASN A 147 -13.34 6.68 -2.49
N ASP A 148 -12.00 6.82 -2.35
CA ASP A 148 -11.29 7.96 -2.93
C ASP A 148 -11.27 7.88 -4.46
N ALA A 149 -11.05 6.68 -5.03
CA ALA A 149 -11.09 6.48 -6.47
C ALA A 149 -12.51 6.66 -7.05
N ASP A 150 -13.57 6.26 -6.31
CA ASP A 150 -14.97 6.45 -6.73
C ASP A 150 -15.35 7.93 -6.72
N TYR A 151 -14.93 8.70 -5.73
CA TYR A 151 -15.13 10.16 -5.73
C TYR A 151 -14.43 10.82 -6.93
N VAL A 152 -13.21 10.40 -7.27
CA VAL A 152 -12.51 10.88 -8.46
C VAL A 152 -13.28 10.52 -9.73
N GLN A 153 -13.76 9.28 -9.85
CA GLN A 153 -14.58 8.84 -10.97
C GLN A 153 -15.85 9.68 -11.13
N GLN A 154 -16.62 9.86 -10.06
CA GLN A 154 -17.86 10.65 -10.05
C GLN A 154 -17.60 12.11 -10.45
N MET A 155 -16.50 12.71 -9.96
CA MET A 155 -16.11 14.05 -10.32
C MET A 155 -15.83 14.17 -11.83
N LEU A 156 -15.04 13.25 -12.36
CA LEU A 156 -14.68 13.25 -13.79
C LEU A 156 -15.89 12.97 -14.68
N GLU A 157 -16.78 12.06 -14.28
CA GLU A 157 -17.94 11.64 -15.06
C GLU A 157 -19.06 12.68 -15.07
N GLN A 158 -19.41 13.24 -13.91
CA GLN A 158 -20.61 14.03 -13.73
C GLN A 158 -20.34 15.46 -13.26
N SER A 159 -19.48 15.65 -12.24
CA SER A 159 -19.42 16.93 -11.55
C SER A 159 -18.88 18.06 -12.41
N ILE A 160 -17.82 17.80 -13.17
CA ILE A 160 -17.20 18.80 -14.05
C ILE A 160 -18.19 19.23 -15.16
N VAL A 161 -18.81 18.25 -15.82
CA VAL A 161 -19.79 18.52 -16.89
C VAL A 161 -20.99 19.27 -16.35
N SER A 162 -21.51 18.86 -15.17
CA SER A 162 -22.66 19.51 -14.53
C SER A 162 -22.36 20.96 -14.15
N VAL A 163 -21.18 21.27 -13.62
CA VAL A 163 -20.78 22.66 -13.29
C VAL A 163 -20.72 23.51 -14.55
N ILE A 164 -20.11 22.98 -15.63
CA ILE A 164 -20.00 23.73 -16.90
C ILE A 164 -21.39 23.96 -17.50
N SER A 165 -22.21 22.90 -17.63
CA SER A 165 -23.56 23.02 -18.23
C SER A 165 -24.49 23.92 -17.41
N SER A 166 -24.48 23.80 -16.07
CA SER A 166 -25.29 24.65 -15.19
C SER A 166 -24.83 26.10 -15.23
N SER A 167 -23.53 26.37 -15.32
CA SER A 167 -23.01 27.73 -15.46
C SER A 167 -23.41 28.35 -16.80
N LEU A 168 -23.31 27.60 -17.91
CA LEU A 168 -23.76 28.05 -19.21
C LEU A 168 -25.27 28.31 -19.25
N LEU A 169 -26.05 27.41 -18.65
CA LEU A 169 -27.51 27.56 -18.58
C LEU A 169 -27.88 28.79 -17.73
N PHE A 170 -27.26 29.02 -16.60
CA PHE A 170 -27.48 30.18 -15.74
C PHE A 170 -27.19 31.49 -16.51
N VAL A 171 -26.00 31.59 -17.13
CA VAL A 171 -25.62 32.77 -17.92
C VAL A 171 -26.55 32.97 -19.08
N GLY A 172 -26.93 31.93 -19.80
CA GLY A 172 -27.83 32.01 -20.95
C GLY A 172 -29.23 32.45 -20.52
N ILE A 173 -29.80 31.95 -19.42
CA ILE A 173 -31.07 32.41 -18.89
C ILE A 173 -31.00 33.90 -18.53
N VAL A 174 -29.96 34.35 -17.83
CA VAL A 174 -29.77 35.77 -17.45
C VAL A 174 -29.72 36.65 -18.70
N VAL A 175 -28.97 36.25 -19.71
CA VAL A 175 -28.85 36.98 -20.98
C VAL A 175 -30.22 37.10 -21.67
N VAL A 176 -30.97 36.00 -21.82
CA VAL A 176 -32.27 36.02 -22.44
C VAL A 176 -33.28 36.85 -21.66
N MET A 177 -33.27 36.78 -20.31
CA MET A 177 -34.15 37.61 -19.48
C MET A 177 -33.86 39.11 -19.62
N LEU A 178 -32.58 39.51 -19.68
CA LEU A 178 -32.16 40.89 -19.93
C LEU A 178 -32.64 41.40 -21.30
N PHE A 179 -32.50 40.61 -22.37
CA PHE A 179 -32.93 40.97 -23.71
C PHE A 179 -34.45 40.97 -23.85
N THR A 180 -35.20 40.15 -23.05
CA THR A 180 -36.64 40.09 -23.12
C THR A 180 -37.26 41.30 -22.43
N CYS A 181 -36.85 41.70 -21.25
CA CYS A 181 -37.30 42.88 -20.50
C CYS A 181 -36.32 43.29 -19.40
N ALA A 182 -35.41 44.21 -19.68
CA ALA A 182 -34.38 44.64 -18.72
C ALA A 182 -34.97 45.28 -17.43
N PRO A 183 -36.04 46.11 -17.45
CA PRO A 183 -36.67 46.61 -16.22
C PRO A 183 -37.25 45.51 -15.32
N LEU A 184 -37.83 44.46 -15.88
CA LEU A 184 -38.37 43.34 -15.16
C LEU A 184 -37.25 42.49 -14.52
N PHE A 185 -36.06 42.48 -15.11
CA PHE A 185 -34.90 41.79 -14.56
C PHE A 185 -34.45 42.36 -13.20
N LEU A 186 -34.65 43.66 -12.95
CA LEU A 186 -34.36 44.27 -11.62
C LEU A 186 -35.22 43.64 -10.53
N VAL A 187 -36.48 43.33 -10.80
CA VAL A 187 -37.36 42.61 -9.87
C VAL A 187 -36.80 41.20 -9.59
N THR A 188 -36.41 40.48 -10.62
CA THR A 188 -35.81 39.15 -10.48
C THR A 188 -34.52 39.21 -9.68
N LEU A 189 -33.65 40.21 -9.91
CA LEU A 189 -32.40 40.42 -9.17
C LEU A 189 -32.67 40.65 -7.67
N LEU A 190 -33.71 41.44 -7.33
CA LEU A 190 -34.09 41.66 -5.93
C LEU A 190 -34.55 40.35 -5.25
N VAL A 191 -35.29 39.50 -5.96
CA VAL A 191 -35.71 38.18 -5.46
C VAL A 191 -34.51 37.24 -5.27
N LEU A 192 -33.54 37.24 -6.19
CA LEU A 192 -32.32 36.47 -6.07
C LEU A 192 -31.49 36.92 -4.87
N PHE A 193 -31.37 38.24 -4.63
CA PHE A 193 -30.72 38.76 -3.42
C PHE A 193 -31.44 38.35 -2.15
N GLY A 194 -32.77 38.39 -2.14
CA GLY A 194 -33.61 37.92 -1.02
C GLY A 194 -33.36 36.43 -0.72
N SER A 195 -33.32 35.61 -1.76
CA SER A 195 -33.00 34.16 -1.67
C SER A 195 -31.60 33.94 -1.11
N PHE A 196 -30.59 34.65 -1.62
CA PHE A 196 -29.23 34.58 -1.13
C PHE A 196 -29.10 34.94 0.34
N PHE A 197 -29.81 35.98 0.78
CA PHE A 197 -29.82 36.41 2.17
C PHE A 197 -30.49 35.39 3.10
N ALA A 198 -31.61 34.80 2.64
CA ALA A 198 -32.29 33.71 3.37
C ALA A 198 -31.39 32.49 3.53
N ILE A 199 -30.69 32.06 2.42
CA ILE A 199 -29.72 30.96 2.45
C ILE A 199 -28.56 31.26 3.42
N ARG A 200 -28.06 32.49 3.44
CA ARG A 200 -26.94 32.89 4.31
C ARG A 200 -27.32 32.79 5.81
N ILE A 201 -28.51 33.22 6.17
CA ILE A 201 -28.99 33.19 7.57
C ILE A 201 -29.26 31.76 8.03
N VAL A 202 -30.12 31.04 7.32
CA VAL A 202 -30.53 29.68 7.68
C VAL A 202 -29.38 28.68 7.52
N GLY A 203 -28.64 28.78 6.43
CA GLY A 203 -27.48 27.92 6.15
C GLY A 203 -26.31 28.10 7.12
N GLY A 204 -26.13 29.32 7.65
CA GLY A 204 -25.15 29.59 8.70
C GLY A 204 -25.46 28.83 10.01
N ARG A 205 -26.73 28.85 10.42
CA ARG A 205 -27.22 28.13 11.59
C ARG A 205 -27.20 26.62 11.40
N SER A 206 -27.70 26.15 10.28
CA SER A 206 -27.69 24.74 9.87
C SER A 206 -26.28 24.18 9.90
N ARG A 207 -25.28 24.86 9.29
CA ARG A 207 -23.89 24.43 9.24
C ARG A 207 -23.26 24.25 10.62
N LYS A 208 -23.60 25.12 11.59
CA LYS A 208 -23.13 25.00 12.98
C LYS A 208 -23.71 23.73 13.64
N LEU A 209 -25.01 23.51 13.49
CA LEU A 209 -25.69 22.36 14.07
C LEU A 209 -25.25 21.03 13.43
N TYR A 210 -25.09 20.97 12.12
CA TYR A 210 -24.55 19.77 11.48
C TYR A 210 -23.13 19.43 11.96
N ARG A 211 -22.28 20.43 12.28
CA ARG A 211 -20.97 20.17 12.86
C ARG A 211 -21.07 19.56 14.27
N GLN A 212 -22.02 20.03 15.08
CA GLN A 212 -22.29 19.48 16.40
C GLN A 212 -22.85 18.06 16.30
N GLN A 213 -23.79 17.83 15.38
CA GLN A 213 -24.32 16.50 15.07
C GLN A 213 -23.22 15.50 14.68
N GLN A 214 -22.28 15.91 13.78
CA GLN A 214 -21.17 15.06 13.40
C GLN A 214 -20.23 14.73 14.57
N LYS A 215 -20.05 15.67 15.49
CA LYS A 215 -19.26 15.41 16.70
C LYS A 215 -19.95 14.36 17.59
N ALA A 216 -21.23 14.56 17.89
CA ALA A 216 -22.02 13.63 18.72
C ALA A 216 -22.11 12.22 18.06
N LEU A 217 -22.30 12.17 16.74
CA LEU A 217 -22.28 10.91 15.99
C LEU A 217 -20.91 10.18 16.11
N GLY A 218 -19.82 10.93 16.07
CA GLY A 218 -18.47 10.38 16.24
C GLY A 218 -18.26 9.78 17.64
N GLU A 219 -18.73 10.45 18.68
CA GLU A 219 -18.66 9.97 20.07
C GLU A 219 -19.53 8.71 20.27
N MET A 220 -20.73 8.69 19.73
CA MET A 220 -21.63 7.52 19.76
C MET A 220 -21.03 6.33 18.99
N ASN A 221 -20.52 6.55 17.79
CA ASN A 221 -19.89 5.47 17.00
C ASN A 221 -18.64 4.93 17.67
N GLY A 222 -17.81 5.78 18.31
CA GLY A 222 -16.66 5.34 19.09
C GLY A 222 -17.08 4.40 20.24
N ASN A 223 -18.13 4.74 20.96
CA ASN A 223 -18.68 3.89 22.02
C ASN A 223 -19.22 2.56 21.46
N ILE A 224 -19.96 2.58 20.33
CA ILE A 224 -20.45 1.36 19.68
C ILE A 224 -19.27 0.44 19.33
N GLN A 225 -18.23 0.98 18.70
CA GLN A 225 -17.06 0.21 18.33
C GLN A 225 -16.37 -0.41 19.53
N GLU A 226 -16.15 0.37 20.60
CA GLU A 226 -15.54 -0.10 21.85
C GLU A 226 -16.36 -1.24 22.49
N MET A 227 -17.70 -1.07 22.55
CA MET A 227 -18.59 -2.08 23.13
C MET A 227 -18.67 -3.36 22.28
N ILE A 228 -18.60 -3.27 20.94
CA ILE A 228 -18.59 -4.44 20.05
C ILE A 228 -17.25 -5.17 20.16
N GLU A 229 -16.12 -4.47 20.13
CA GLU A 229 -14.79 -5.07 20.28
C GLU A 229 -14.63 -5.71 21.67
N GLY A 230 -15.11 -5.03 22.72
CA GLY A 230 -15.10 -5.51 24.09
C GLY A 230 -16.27 -6.42 24.48
N LEU A 231 -17.16 -6.86 23.57
CA LEU A 231 -18.40 -7.57 23.90
C LEU A 231 -18.19 -8.81 24.77
N ARG A 232 -17.11 -9.55 24.56
CA ARG A 232 -16.78 -10.72 25.39
C ARG A 232 -16.49 -10.33 26.84
N VAL A 233 -15.86 -9.18 27.06
CA VAL A 233 -15.57 -8.64 28.40
C VAL A 233 -16.86 -8.16 29.07
N VAL A 234 -17.68 -7.39 28.33
CA VAL A 234 -19.00 -6.94 28.80
C VAL A 234 -19.85 -8.12 29.26
N LYS A 235 -19.88 -9.21 28.46
CA LYS A 235 -20.61 -10.45 28.78
C LYS A 235 -20.01 -11.19 29.96
N ALA A 236 -18.67 -11.31 30.04
CA ALA A 236 -18.00 -12.03 31.11
C ALA A 236 -18.22 -11.38 32.50
N PHE A 237 -18.33 -10.06 32.54
CA PHE A 237 -18.58 -9.29 33.78
C PHE A 237 -20.04 -8.89 33.99
N THR A 238 -20.97 -9.31 33.11
CA THR A 238 -22.41 -8.98 33.18
C THR A 238 -22.71 -7.48 33.28
N HIS A 239 -21.97 -6.67 32.48
CA HIS A 239 -22.10 -5.22 32.46
C HIS A 239 -23.00 -4.70 31.31
N GLU A 240 -23.91 -5.53 30.76
CA GLU A 240 -24.78 -5.15 29.63
C GLU A 240 -25.66 -3.96 29.95
N ASP A 241 -26.21 -3.88 31.15
CA ASP A 241 -27.11 -2.81 31.51
C ASP A 241 -26.37 -1.46 31.69
N ALA A 242 -25.15 -1.49 32.19
CA ALA A 242 -24.32 -0.28 32.25
C ALA A 242 -23.95 0.20 30.83
N ALA A 243 -23.58 -0.75 29.93
CA ALA A 243 -23.28 -0.43 28.53
C ALA A 243 -24.48 0.15 27.78
N LYS A 244 -25.71 -0.39 28.03
CA LYS A 244 -26.95 0.13 27.46
C LYS A 244 -27.27 1.53 27.98
N ALA A 245 -27.05 1.79 29.28
CA ALA A 245 -27.28 3.11 29.87
C ALA A 245 -26.34 4.15 29.26
N GLN A 246 -25.04 3.85 29.16
CA GLN A 246 -24.07 4.73 28.55
C GLN A 246 -24.39 5.02 27.07
N PHE A 247 -24.76 3.99 26.31
CA PHE A 247 -25.21 4.17 24.91
C PHE A 247 -26.48 5.04 24.86
N GLY A 248 -27.42 4.84 25.76
CA GLY A 248 -28.67 5.65 25.88
C GLY A 248 -28.35 7.13 26.02
N GLU A 249 -27.46 7.51 26.95
CA GLU A 249 -27.07 8.92 27.16
C GLU A 249 -26.45 9.53 25.90
N LEU A 250 -25.56 8.81 25.22
CA LEU A 250 -24.91 9.28 23.98
C LEU A 250 -25.93 9.38 22.83
N ASN A 251 -26.85 8.44 22.73
CA ASN A 251 -27.90 8.42 21.72
C ASN A 251 -28.90 9.58 21.92
N ASP A 252 -29.27 9.87 23.14
CA ASP A 252 -30.16 11.00 23.46
C ASP A 252 -29.48 12.35 23.19
N ALA A 253 -28.19 12.48 23.53
CA ALA A 253 -27.39 13.65 23.18
C ALA A 253 -27.27 13.83 21.66
N TYR A 254 -27.06 12.74 20.91
CA TYR A 254 -27.07 12.76 19.44
C TYR A 254 -28.45 13.15 18.90
N PHE A 255 -29.54 12.58 19.44
CA PHE A 255 -30.91 12.85 19.02
C PHE A 255 -31.25 14.33 19.11
N ASP A 256 -30.93 14.98 20.23
CA ASP A 256 -31.27 16.40 20.44
C ASP A 256 -30.58 17.30 19.42
N VAL A 257 -29.28 17.08 19.18
CA VAL A 257 -28.52 17.85 18.19
C VAL A 257 -28.97 17.52 16.77
N ALA A 258 -29.23 16.23 16.46
CA ALA A 258 -29.68 15.79 15.15
C ALA A 258 -31.06 16.34 14.79
N LYS A 259 -31.99 16.36 15.73
CA LYS A 259 -33.32 16.96 15.57
C LYS A 259 -33.22 18.42 15.13
N ASP A 260 -32.40 19.22 15.83
CA ASP A 260 -32.23 20.63 15.51
C ASP A 260 -31.50 20.83 14.19
N ALA A 261 -30.44 20.07 13.94
CA ALA A 261 -29.70 20.13 12.68
C ALA A 261 -30.58 19.79 11.47
N ASN A 262 -31.37 18.71 11.58
CA ASN A 262 -32.31 18.30 10.54
C ASN A 262 -33.45 19.27 10.34
N PHE A 263 -34.00 19.88 11.42
CA PHE A 263 -35.02 20.90 11.30
C PHE A 263 -34.53 22.08 10.44
N TYR A 264 -33.39 22.68 10.79
CA TYR A 264 -32.85 23.80 10.01
C TYR A 264 -32.37 23.38 8.62
N GLY A 265 -31.85 22.16 8.46
CA GLY A 265 -31.48 21.62 7.17
C GLY A 265 -32.66 21.43 6.22
N THR A 266 -33.75 20.80 6.74
CA THR A 266 -34.97 20.53 5.98
C THR A 266 -35.78 21.81 5.73
N ALA A 267 -35.84 22.74 6.68
CA ALA A 267 -36.54 24.01 6.55
C ALA A 267 -35.93 24.92 5.44
N MET A 268 -34.68 24.73 5.09
CA MET A 268 -34.02 25.58 4.09
C MET A 268 -34.68 25.50 2.70
N MET A 269 -35.07 24.29 2.24
CA MET A 269 -35.72 24.12 0.90
C MET A 269 -37.11 24.81 0.85
N PRO A 270 -38.05 24.60 1.79
CA PRO A 270 -39.30 25.34 1.81
C PRO A 270 -39.17 26.87 1.91
N ILE A 271 -38.18 27.35 2.69
CA ILE A 271 -37.95 28.80 2.82
C ILE A 271 -37.50 29.40 1.48
N VAL A 272 -36.55 28.78 0.82
CA VAL A 272 -36.08 29.23 -0.52
C VAL A 272 -37.22 29.14 -1.54
N ALA A 273 -37.96 28.04 -1.55
CA ALA A 273 -39.10 27.85 -2.45
C ALA A 273 -40.18 28.92 -2.25
N ASN A 274 -40.51 29.29 -1.01
CA ASN A 274 -41.48 30.35 -0.75
C ASN A 274 -40.97 31.73 -1.16
N VAL A 275 -39.70 32.06 -0.95
CA VAL A 275 -39.09 33.30 -1.47
C VAL A 275 -39.20 33.36 -2.99
N MET A 276 -38.93 32.23 -3.67
CA MET A 276 -39.06 32.14 -5.13
C MET A 276 -40.54 32.27 -5.59
N ASN A 277 -41.50 31.67 -4.87
CA ASN A 277 -42.93 31.81 -5.15
C ASN A 277 -43.43 33.26 -4.99
N ILE A 278 -42.97 33.95 -3.92
CA ILE A 278 -43.23 35.38 -3.74
C ILE A 278 -42.65 36.19 -4.90
N GLY A 279 -41.40 35.86 -5.29
CA GLY A 279 -40.75 36.46 -6.42
C GLY A 279 -41.51 36.24 -7.73
N TYR A 280 -42.01 35.03 -7.95
CA TYR A 280 -42.86 34.71 -9.11
C TYR A 280 -44.12 35.54 -9.12
N ALA A 281 -44.82 35.69 -7.98
CA ALA A 281 -46.01 36.52 -7.88
C ALA A 281 -45.69 37.99 -8.16
N LEU A 282 -44.63 38.54 -7.57
CA LEU A 282 -44.17 39.92 -7.84
C LEU A 282 -43.84 40.13 -9.33
N THR A 283 -43.10 39.21 -9.94
CA THR A 283 -42.73 39.25 -11.33
C THR A 283 -43.95 39.13 -12.23
N SER A 284 -44.98 38.34 -11.85
CA SER A 284 -46.25 38.23 -12.57
C SER A 284 -47.02 39.52 -12.56
N ILE A 285 -47.14 40.19 -11.37
CA ILE A 285 -47.83 41.47 -11.24
C ILE A 285 -47.14 42.57 -12.03
N VAL A 286 -45.85 42.77 -11.79
CA VAL A 286 -45.08 43.83 -12.50
C VAL A 286 -44.97 43.56 -13.98
N GLY A 287 -44.75 42.32 -14.38
CA GLY A 287 -44.70 41.92 -15.79
C GLY A 287 -46.05 42.02 -16.49
N GLY A 288 -47.16 41.75 -15.76
CA GLY A 288 -48.52 41.98 -16.23
C GLY A 288 -48.81 43.48 -16.47
N LEU A 289 -48.36 44.36 -15.57
CA LEU A 289 -48.45 45.80 -15.77
C LEU A 289 -47.64 46.28 -17.02
N PHE A 290 -46.44 45.74 -17.22
CA PHE A 290 -45.63 46.01 -18.41
C PHE A 290 -46.26 45.46 -19.68
N ALA A 291 -46.95 44.33 -19.62
CA ALA A 291 -47.70 43.78 -20.77
C ALA A 291 -48.91 44.65 -21.11
N PHE A 292 -49.62 45.15 -20.11
CA PHE A 292 -50.75 46.07 -20.29
C PHE A 292 -50.30 47.41 -20.89
N GLY A 293 -49.10 47.89 -20.46
CA GLY A 293 -48.47 49.09 -20.98
C GLY A 293 -47.80 48.93 -22.36
N GLY A 294 -47.87 47.77 -22.99
CA GLY A 294 -47.28 47.48 -24.32
C GLY A 294 -45.77 47.36 -24.33
N MET A 295 -45.10 47.34 -23.16
CA MET A 295 -43.65 47.16 -23.06
C MET A 295 -43.21 45.70 -23.20
N LEU A 296 -44.11 44.74 -23.01
CA LEU A 296 -43.85 43.31 -23.06
C LEU A 296 -45.05 42.61 -23.69
N ASP A 297 -44.82 41.66 -24.60
CA ASP A 297 -45.86 40.81 -25.15
C ASP A 297 -46.22 39.66 -24.18
N LEU A 298 -47.42 39.09 -24.33
CA LEU A 298 -47.90 38.00 -23.47
C LEU A 298 -47.03 36.74 -23.55
N GLY A 299 -46.53 36.41 -24.72
CA GLY A 299 -45.60 35.31 -24.89
C GLY A 299 -44.25 35.57 -24.17
N GLY A 300 -43.77 36.83 -24.25
CA GLY A 300 -42.57 37.24 -23.52
C GLY A 300 -42.72 37.15 -22.01
N LEU A 301 -43.91 37.56 -21.47
CA LEU A 301 -44.23 37.43 -20.06
C LEU A 301 -44.20 35.95 -19.60
N ALA A 302 -44.82 35.06 -20.37
CA ALA A 302 -44.89 33.63 -20.06
C ALA A 302 -43.49 33.00 -20.05
N VAL A 303 -42.68 33.29 -21.06
CA VAL A 303 -41.28 32.81 -21.14
C VAL A 303 -40.43 33.38 -19.98
N TYR A 304 -40.64 34.66 -19.66
CA TYR A 304 -39.93 35.32 -18.56
C TYR A 304 -40.25 34.67 -17.21
N LEU A 305 -41.49 34.35 -16.92
CA LEU A 305 -41.93 33.63 -15.74
C LEU A 305 -41.38 32.21 -15.68
N GLN A 306 -41.29 31.54 -16.82
CA GLN A 306 -40.71 30.20 -16.90
C GLN A 306 -39.18 30.21 -16.60
N TYR A 307 -38.45 31.19 -17.14
CA TYR A 307 -37.01 31.35 -16.79
C TYR A 307 -36.82 31.76 -15.33
N GLY A 308 -37.69 32.59 -14.77
CA GLY A 308 -37.67 32.95 -13.37
C GLY A 308 -37.77 31.74 -12.42
N ARG A 309 -38.55 30.72 -12.82
CA ARG A 309 -38.59 29.42 -12.11
C ARG A 309 -37.35 28.57 -12.32
N GLN A 310 -36.78 28.60 -13.51
CA GLN A 310 -35.63 27.75 -13.85
C GLN A 310 -34.29 28.27 -13.31
N ILE A 311 -34.14 29.58 -13.05
CA ILE A 311 -32.85 30.22 -12.73
C ILE A 311 -32.20 29.72 -11.41
N SER A 312 -32.98 29.25 -10.44
CA SER A 312 -32.46 28.78 -9.15
C SER A 312 -31.85 27.38 -9.21
N GLN A 313 -32.30 26.53 -10.14
CA GLN A 313 -31.84 25.15 -10.26
C GLN A 313 -30.36 25.05 -10.66
N PRO A 314 -29.83 25.75 -11.66
CA PRO A 314 -28.41 25.75 -12.00
C PRO A 314 -27.51 26.19 -10.84
N MET A 315 -27.92 27.22 -10.08
CA MET A 315 -27.14 27.68 -8.92
C MET A 315 -27.03 26.60 -7.82
N SER A 316 -28.12 25.90 -7.54
CA SER A 316 -28.14 24.80 -6.58
C SER A 316 -27.24 23.65 -7.05
N GLN A 317 -27.30 23.28 -8.33
CA GLN A 317 -26.46 22.23 -8.92
C GLN A 317 -24.97 22.57 -8.83
N VAL A 318 -24.56 23.79 -9.19
CA VAL A 318 -23.17 24.23 -9.07
C VAL A 318 -22.68 24.10 -7.64
N SER A 319 -23.49 24.54 -6.66
CA SER A 319 -23.14 24.46 -5.24
C SER A 319 -22.93 23.01 -4.75
N GLN A 320 -23.83 22.09 -5.16
CA GLN A 320 -23.75 20.69 -4.81
C GLN A 320 -22.52 20.02 -5.45
N GLN A 321 -22.31 20.25 -6.73
CA GLN A 321 -21.19 19.67 -7.48
C GLN A 321 -19.83 20.21 -7.02
N MET A 322 -19.77 21.46 -6.55
CA MET A 322 -18.55 22.02 -6.00
C MET A 322 -18.10 21.24 -4.75
N THR A 323 -19.03 20.80 -3.92
CA THR A 323 -18.72 19.95 -2.77
C THR A 323 -18.15 18.59 -3.20
N SER A 324 -18.77 17.94 -4.20
CA SER A 324 -18.27 16.68 -4.77
C SER A 324 -16.88 16.84 -5.38
N ILE A 325 -16.63 17.92 -6.10
CA ILE A 325 -15.30 18.23 -6.67
C ILE A 325 -14.25 18.37 -5.57
N LEU A 326 -14.54 19.11 -4.49
CA LEU A 326 -13.59 19.29 -3.40
C LEU A 326 -13.30 17.99 -2.66
N SER A 327 -14.31 17.13 -2.45
CA SER A 327 -14.11 15.79 -1.86
C SER A 327 -13.27 14.88 -2.74
N ALA A 328 -13.53 14.89 -4.05
CA ALA A 328 -12.75 14.12 -5.02
C ALA A 328 -11.30 14.58 -5.11
N LEU A 329 -11.07 15.90 -5.08
CA LEU A 329 -9.70 16.45 -5.08
C LEU A 329 -8.93 16.06 -3.82
N ALA A 330 -9.58 16.09 -2.65
CA ALA A 330 -8.95 15.63 -1.42
C ALA A 330 -8.63 14.11 -1.47
N GLY A 331 -9.53 13.29 -2.02
CA GLY A 331 -9.27 11.86 -2.26
C GLY A 331 -8.12 11.64 -3.23
N ALA A 332 -8.10 12.40 -4.33
CA ALA A 332 -7.01 12.33 -5.30
C ALA A 332 -5.66 12.73 -4.73
N GLU A 333 -5.59 13.76 -3.88
CA GLU A 333 -4.34 14.13 -3.19
C GLU A 333 -3.80 12.98 -2.35
N ARG A 334 -4.67 12.29 -1.58
CA ARG A 334 -4.27 11.13 -0.79
C ARG A 334 -3.78 9.96 -1.65
N ILE A 335 -4.41 9.72 -2.81
CA ILE A 335 -3.94 8.72 -3.78
C ILE A 335 -2.58 9.13 -4.34
N PHE A 336 -2.41 10.39 -4.73
CA PHE A 336 -1.14 10.87 -5.27
C PHE A 336 -0.03 10.93 -4.24
N GLU A 337 -0.33 11.17 -2.96
CA GLU A 337 0.65 11.06 -1.87
C GLU A 337 1.30 9.66 -1.85
N ILE A 338 0.52 8.59 -2.10
CA ILE A 338 1.06 7.22 -2.19
C ILE A 338 1.83 7.01 -3.50
N ILE A 339 1.28 7.43 -4.64
CA ILE A 339 1.92 7.25 -5.96
C ILE A 339 3.27 7.98 -6.02
N ASP A 340 3.40 9.11 -5.34
CA ASP A 340 4.61 9.94 -5.34
C ASP A 340 5.63 9.53 -4.26
N MET A 341 5.33 8.56 -3.40
CA MET A 341 6.30 8.02 -2.43
C MET A 341 7.47 7.38 -3.16
N GLU A 342 8.64 7.42 -2.55
CA GLU A 342 9.80 6.71 -3.06
C GLU A 342 9.59 5.19 -2.94
N PRO A 343 9.91 4.40 -3.97
CA PRO A 343 9.86 2.93 -3.88
C PRO A 343 10.90 2.41 -2.88
N GLU A 344 10.81 1.13 -2.54
CA GLU A 344 11.86 0.46 -1.77
C GLU A 344 13.19 0.58 -2.51
N VAL A 345 14.18 1.21 -1.88
CA VAL A 345 15.51 1.41 -2.49
C VAL A 345 16.26 0.07 -2.54
N ASP A 346 16.76 -0.29 -3.71
CA ASP A 346 17.63 -1.44 -3.91
C ASP A 346 18.86 -1.04 -4.73
N GLU A 347 19.98 -0.87 -4.05
CA GLU A 347 21.27 -0.53 -4.64
C GLU A 347 22.15 -1.78 -4.87
N GLY A 348 21.62 -2.98 -4.61
CA GLY A 348 22.33 -4.23 -4.76
C GLY A 348 22.76 -4.50 -6.20
N VAL A 349 24.03 -4.89 -6.36
CA VAL A 349 24.62 -5.23 -7.67
C VAL A 349 24.90 -6.73 -7.80
N VAL A 350 24.94 -7.45 -6.67
CA VAL A 350 25.17 -8.89 -6.63
C VAL A 350 23.87 -9.62 -6.94
N THR A 351 23.92 -10.59 -7.84
CA THR A 351 22.76 -11.37 -8.29
C THR A 351 22.90 -12.84 -7.97
N LEU A 352 21.76 -13.52 -7.80
CA LEU A 352 21.69 -14.96 -7.61
C LEU A 352 21.51 -15.64 -8.96
N VAL A 353 22.39 -16.58 -9.28
CA VAL A 353 22.35 -17.37 -10.53
C VAL A 353 22.35 -18.85 -10.26
N GLY A 354 21.71 -19.63 -11.15
CA GLY A 354 21.86 -21.07 -11.16
C GLY A 354 23.28 -21.44 -11.51
N ALA A 355 23.79 -22.50 -10.89
CA ALA A 355 25.16 -22.95 -11.09
C ALA A 355 25.27 -24.47 -11.05
N HIS A 356 26.32 -24.99 -11.64
CA HIS A 356 26.75 -26.40 -11.52
C HIS A 356 28.23 -26.48 -11.22
N LYS A 357 28.67 -27.59 -10.61
CA LYS A 357 30.07 -27.89 -10.41
C LYS A 357 30.56 -28.75 -11.56
N ASP A 358 31.65 -28.35 -12.15
CA ASP A 358 32.37 -29.20 -13.14
C ASP A 358 33.09 -30.39 -12.46
N ALA A 359 33.66 -31.26 -13.26
CA ALA A 359 34.40 -32.44 -12.78
C ALA A 359 35.59 -32.09 -11.86
N ASN A 360 36.09 -30.86 -11.91
CA ASN A 360 37.21 -30.36 -11.11
C ASN A 360 36.73 -29.62 -9.85
N GLY A 361 35.39 -29.54 -9.61
CA GLY A 361 34.80 -28.85 -8.48
C GLY A 361 34.68 -27.33 -8.65
N ALA A 362 35.05 -26.78 -9.83
CA ALA A 362 34.88 -25.38 -10.12
C ALA A 362 33.40 -25.07 -10.42
N ILE A 363 32.93 -23.90 -9.97
CA ILE A 363 31.54 -23.48 -10.15
C ILE A 363 31.38 -22.74 -11.49
N THR A 364 30.35 -23.11 -12.26
CA THR A 364 30.02 -22.47 -13.53
C THR A 364 28.55 -22.08 -13.57
N GLU A 365 28.24 -20.93 -14.22
CA GLU A 365 26.86 -20.44 -14.37
C GLU A 365 26.08 -21.42 -15.26
N ASP A 366 24.92 -21.85 -14.75
CA ASP A 366 23.96 -22.67 -15.48
C ASP A 366 22.82 -21.79 -15.99
N ARG A 367 22.84 -21.50 -17.29
CA ARG A 367 21.82 -20.65 -17.95
C ARG A 367 20.66 -21.44 -18.52
N GLU A 368 20.79 -22.77 -18.61
CA GLU A 368 19.83 -23.62 -19.31
C GLU A 368 18.89 -24.39 -18.35
N SER A 369 19.33 -24.63 -17.13
CA SER A 369 18.55 -25.39 -16.17
C SER A 369 17.43 -24.56 -15.56
N VAL A 370 16.21 -25.07 -15.68
CA VAL A 370 15.02 -24.49 -14.99
C VAL A 370 15.11 -24.70 -13.48
N HIS A 371 15.86 -25.74 -13.05
CA HIS A 371 16.05 -26.13 -11.65
C HIS A 371 17.53 -26.41 -11.38
N PRO A 372 18.35 -25.40 -11.14
CA PRO A 372 19.75 -25.60 -10.81
C PRO A 372 19.89 -26.36 -9.49
N HIS A 373 20.75 -27.37 -9.48
CA HIS A 373 21.04 -28.13 -8.26
C HIS A 373 21.90 -27.35 -7.26
N THR A 374 22.54 -26.27 -7.71
CA THR A 374 23.40 -25.40 -6.93
C THR A 374 23.14 -23.94 -7.32
N TRP A 375 23.24 -23.04 -6.35
CA TRP A 375 23.13 -21.62 -6.57
C TRP A 375 24.45 -20.93 -6.32
N ALA A 376 24.70 -19.81 -6.99
CA ALA A 376 25.88 -18.99 -6.80
C ALA A 376 25.57 -17.50 -6.77
N TRP A 377 26.34 -16.77 -5.99
CA TRP A 377 26.39 -15.32 -6.04
C TRP A 377 27.28 -14.89 -7.22
N LYS A 378 26.73 -14.11 -8.13
CA LYS A 378 27.41 -13.46 -9.23
C LYS A 378 27.73 -12.03 -8.84
N VAL A 379 29.00 -11.77 -8.57
CA VAL A 379 29.51 -10.49 -8.07
C VAL A 379 30.23 -9.77 -9.20
N PRO A 380 29.71 -8.63 -9.69
CA PRO A 380 30.41 -7.85 -10.73
C PRO A 380 31.73 -7.30 -10.22
N ARG A 381 32.79 -7.30 -11.04
CA ARG A 381 34.10 -6.70 -10.70
C ARG A 381 34.04 -5.17 -10.58
N SER A 382 33.01 -4.54 -11.15
CA SER A 382 32.73 -3.12 -10.98
C SER A 382 32.16 -2.77 -9.60
N SER A 383 31.83 -3.80 -8.79
CA SER A 383 31.36 -3.60 -7.41
C SER A 383 32.52 -3.15 -6.51
N ARG A 384 32.16 -2.63 -5.32
CA ARG A 384 33.14 -2.29 -4.27
C ARG A 384 33.83 -3.50 -3.63
N LEU A 385 33.39 -4.70 -3.97
CA LEU A 385 33.86 -5.96 -3.41
C LEU A 385 35.01 -6.52 -4.23
N THR A 386 36.10 -6.92 -3.59
CA THR A 386 37.19 -7.58 -4.23
C THR A 386 37.41 -8.96 -3.62
N LEU A 387 37.44 -10.00 -4.46
CA LEU A 387 37.73 -11.36 -4.01
C LEU A 387 39.23 -11.57 -3.94
N VAL A 388 39.73 -11.87 -2.75
CA VAL A 388 41.16 -12.05 -2.51
C VAL A 388 41.46 -13.43 -1.89
N PRO A 389 42.60 -14.06 -2.25
CA PRO A 389 43.04 -15.26 -1.56
C PRO A 389 43.51 -14.90 -0.14
N VAL A 390 43.24 -15.79 0.83
CA VAL A 390 43.62 -15.57 2.23
C VAL A 390 44.24 -16.82 2.85
N ALA A 391 45.15 -16.63 3.79
CA ALA A 391 45.53 -17.63 4.78
C ALA A 391 44.59 -17.53 5.97
N ILE A 392 44.20 -18.65 6.56
CA ILE A 392 43.33 -18.71 7.75
C ILE A 392 44.20 -19.09 8.93
N GLU A 393 44.26 -18.22 9.94
CA GLU A 393 45.05 -18.46 11.14
C GLU A 393 44.37 -19.49 12.07
N PRO A 394 45.09 -20.05 13.07
CA PRO A 394 44.49 -20.99 14.00
C PRO A 394 43.33 -20.42 14.81
N ASP A 395 43.27 -19.11 14.98
CA ASP A 395 42.15 -18.39 15.62
C ASP A 395 40.95 -18.19 14.68
N GLY A 396 41.07 -18.60 13.42
CA GLY A 396 40.05 -18.46 12.36
C GLY A 396 40.02 -17.09 11.68
N SER A 397 40.96 -16.19 11.98
CA SER A 397 41.06 -14.90 11.30
C SER A 397 41.71 -15.02 9.92
N PRO A 398 41.18 -14.32 8.87
CA PRO A 398 41.79 -14.30 7.56
C PRO A 398 42.93 -13.27 7.48
N ILE A 399 44.02 -13.65 6.77
CA ILE A 399 45.08 -12.73 6.40
C ILE A 399 45.21 -12.76 4.89
N GLU A 400 45.28 -11.58 4.26
CA GLU A 400 45.33 -11.44 2.81
C GLU A 400 46.60 -12.04 2.25
N LEU A 401 46.45 -12.84 1.18
CA LEU A 401 47.52 -13.33 0.33
C LEU A 401 47.47 -12.56 -0.98
N GLY A 402 48.63 -12.26 -1.57
CA GLY A 402 48.69 -11.62 -2.86
C GLY A 402 50.00 -11.90 -3.58
N GLN A 403 50.08 -11.54 -4.85
CA GLN A 403 51.34 -11.50 -5.56
C GLN A 403 52.02 -10.14 -5.37
N ALA A 404 53.33 -10.12 -5.22
CA ALA A 404 54.14 -8.93 -5.11
C ALA A 404 55.32 -8.98 -6.09
N VAL A 405 55.79 -7.82 -6.51
CA VAL A 405 57.02 -7.68 -7.25
C VAL A 405 58.04 -6.95 -6.40
N ARG A 406 59.34 -7.26 -6.64
CA ARG A 406 60.42 -6.51 -5.94
C ARG A 406 60.74 -5.25 -6.72
N GLU A 407 60.48 -4.10 -6.13
CA GLU A 407 60.87 -2.80 -6.65
C GLU A 407 61.87 -2.15 -5.67
N GLY A 408 63.11 -1.93 -6.11
CA GLY A 408 64.15 -1.26 -5.28
C GLY A 408 64.52 -1.99 -4.00
N GLY A 409 64.31 -3.31 -3.93
CA GLY A 409 64.59 -4.15 -2.75
C GLY A 409 63.42 -4.34 -1.78
N ALA A 410 62.33 -3.61 -1.94
CA ALA A 410 61.07 -3.77 -1.17
C ALA A 410 60.06 -4.61 -1.94
N LEU A 411 59.20 -5.34 -1.22
CA LEU A 411 58.06 -6.06 -1.80
C LEU A 411 56.91 -5.09 -1.95
N ARG A 412 56.33 -5.02 -3.15
CA ARG A 412 55.10 -4.25 -3.44
C ARG A 412 54.02 -5.18 -3.93
N MET A 413 52.94 -5.26 -3.22
CA MET A 413 51.77 -6.07 -3.56
C MET A 413 51.14 -5.60 -4.87
N LEU A 414 50.86 -6.50 -5.78
CA LEU A 414 50.15 -6.24 -7.01
C LEU A 414 48.65 -6.07 -6.70
N ALA A 415 47.96 -5.37 -7.59
CA ALA A 415 46.51 -5.28 -7.47
C ALA A 415 45.86 -6.65 -7.48
N PRO A 416 44.79 -6.89 -6.74
CA PRO A 416 44.02 -8.13 -6.77
C PRO A 416 43.66 -8.49 -8.24
N ASN A 417 43.81 -9.75 -8.61
CA ASN A 417 43.55 -10.27 -9.97
C ASN A 417 44.58 -9.91 -11.06
N VAL A 418 45.74 -9.42 -10.70
CA VAL A 418 46.90 -9.28 -11.63
C VAL A 418 47.83 -10.47 -11.40
N ASP A 419 47.80 -11.45 -12.30
CA ASP A 419 48.79 -12.52 -12.33
C ASP A 419 50.05 -12.02 -13.04
N SER A 420 51.18 -12.08 -12.35
CA SER A 420 52.47 -11.78 -12.91
C SER A 420 53.31 -13.08 -13.00
N PRO A 421 53.92 -13.39 -14.16
CA PRO A 421 54.81 -14.56 -14.27
C PRO A 421 55.97 -14.51 -13.27
N ASP A 422 56.43 -13.32 -12.90
CA ASP A 422 57.51 -13.07 -11.95
C ASP A 422 57.00 -12.71 -10.55
N GLY A 423 55.70 -12.89 -10.29
CA GLY A 423 55.05 -12.54 -9.03
C GLY A 423 55.47 -13.48 -7.89
N ILE A 424 55.90 -12.89 -6.79
CA ILE A 424 56.25 -13.61 -5.54
C ILE A 424 54.99 -13.60 -4.66
N TRP A 425 54.57 -14.77 -4.17
CA TRP A 425 53.48 -14.82 -3.21
C TRP A 425 53.89 -14.22 -1.87
N VAL A 426 53.08 -13.32 -1.37
CA VAL A 426 53.30 -12.64 -0.09
C VAL A 426 52.04 -12.72 0.80
N ARG A 427 52.25 -12.67 2.09
CA ARG A 427 51.27 -12.54 3.11
C ARG A 427 51.33 -11.10 3.67
N ALA A 428 50.18 -10.41 3.71
CA ALA A 428 50.10 -9.08 4.34
C ALA A 428 49.86 -9.23 5.82
N GLU A 429 50.85 -8.94 6.65
CA GLU A 429 50.74 -9.02 8.11
C GLU A 429 49.87 -7.84 8.63
N ARG A 430 49.36 -7.99 9.87
CA ARG A 430 48.46 -6.99 10.51
C ARG A 430 49.11 -5.61 10.71
N ASP A 431 50.47 -5.57 10.71
CA ASP A 431 51.26 -4.32 10.81
C ASP A 431 51.49 -3.65 9.44
N GLY A 432 50.94 -4.23 8.35
CA GLY A 432 51.14 -3.78 6.98
C GLY A 432 52.44 -4.27 6.31
N SER A 433 53.26 -5.06 7.01
CA SER A 433 54.46 -5.65 6.40
C SER A 433 54.09 -6.83 5.48
N LEU A 434 54.93 -7.08 4.45
CA LEU A 434 54.73 -8.16 3.49
C LEU A 434 55.80 -9.26 3.73
N THR A 435 55.34 -10.48 4.02
CA THR A 435 56.18 -11.66 4.24
C THR A 435 56.10 -12.60 3.03
N GLU A 436 57.24 -12.98 2.47
CA GLU A 436 57.29 -13.91 1.33
C GLU A 436 56.79 -15.31 1.70
N VAL A 437 55.86 -15.86 0.92
CA VAL A 437 55.32 -17.21 1.07
C VAL A 437 55.95 -18.09 0.02
N LYS A 438 56.88 -18.97 0.40
CA LYS A 438 57.64 -19.83 -0.51
C LYS A 438 56.83 -20.99 -1.10
N ASP A 439 55.81 -21.44 -0.40
CA ASP A 439 54.94 -22.53 -0.83
C ASP A 439 53.50 -22.30 -0.28
N LEU A 440 52.58 -22.06 -1.19
CA LEU A 440 51.15 -21.91 -0.84
C LEU A 440 50.54 -23.20 -0.29
N ALA A 441 51.05 -24.36 -0.74
CA ALA A 441 50.59 -25.66 -0.26
C ALA A 441 51.09 -26.00 1.17
N ALA A 442 52.09 -25.29 1.66
CA ALA A 442 52.61 -25.44 3.02
C ALA A 442 51.81 -24.63 4.06
N LEU A 443 50.90 -23.76 3.63
CA LEU A 443 49.98 -23.06 4.55
C LEU A 443 48.96 -24.04 5.15
N ALA A 444 48.81 -24.02 6.45
CA ALA A 444 47.93 -24.95 7.19
C ALA A 444 46.45 -24.89 6.77
N SER A 445 46.01 -23.75 6.32
CA SER A 445 44.75 -23.59 5.58
C SER A 445 44.76 -22.29 4.77
N HIS A 446 44.22 -22.34 3.55
CA HIS A 446 44.02 -21.18 2.70
C HIS A 446 42.62 -21.20 2.08
N GLY A 447 42.12 -20.02 1.70
CA GLY A 447 40.78 -19.88 1.17
C GLY A 447 40.61 -18.55 0.41
N TRP A 448 39.38 -18.13 0.29
CA TRP A 448 39.02 -16.87 -0.33
C TRP A 448 38.26 -16.01 0.65
N ALA A 449 38.41 -14.68 0.56
CA ALA A 449 37.62 -13.72 1.32
C ALA A 449 37.21 -12.56 0.44
N TRP A 450 36.05 -11.95 0.79
CA TRP A 450 35.64 -10.67 0.26
C TRP A 450 36.36 -9.57 1.03
N LYS A 451 37.05 -8.70 0.30
CA LYS A 451 37.71 -7.51 0.82
C LYS A 451 36.81 -6.30 0.61
N TYR A 452 36.47 -5.63 1.70
CA TYR A 452 35.69 -4.40 1.69
C TYR A 452 36.64 -3.21 1.87
N PRO A 453 36.51 -2.12 1.08
CA PRO A 453 37.21 -0.88 1.34
C PRO A 453 36.61 -0.24 2.60
N ASP A 454 37.42 0.04 3.61
CA ASP A 454 37.02 0.83 4.77
C ASP A 454 37.27 2.31 4.52
N SER A 455 36.38 3.17 5.09
CA SER A 455 36.52 4.63 5.08
C SER A 455 37.76 5.15 5.83
N ALA A 456 38.34 4.30 6.68
CA ALA A 456 39.56 4.61 7.45
C ALA A 456 40.86 4.08 6.77
N GLY A 457 40.78 3.41 5.62
CA GLY A 457 41.92 2.82 4.92
C GLY A 457 42.31 1.43 5.41
N GLU A 458 41.66 0.88 6.44
CA GLU A 458 41.74 -0.51 6.83
C GLU A 458 40.70 -1.32 6.08
N SER A 459 41.08 -2.40 5.44
CA SER A 459 40.15 -3.29 4.71
C SER A 459 39.73 -4.45 5.60
N THR A 460 38.41 -4.68 5.69
CA THR A 460 37.85 -5.86 6.36
C THR A 460 37.75 -7.04 5.42
N LEU A 461 38.13 -8.23 5.91
CA LEU A 461 38.11 -9.49 5.16
C LEU A 461 37.02 -10.41 5.67
N HIS A 462 36.11 -10.84 4.80
CA HIS A 462 35.04 -11.79 5.13
C HIS A 462 35.21 -13.09 4.36
N ILE A 463 35.45 -14.20 5.10
CA ILE A 463 35.76 -15.53 4.52
C ILE A 463 34.58 -16.04 3.69
N VAL A 464 34.87 -16.50 2.48
CA VAL A 464 33.97 -17.25 1.59
C VAL A 464 33.99 -18.73 1.96
N ARG A 465 32.81 -19.34 2.15
CA ARG A 465 32.66 -20.73 2.63
C ARG A 465 32.40 -21.77 1.51
N GLY A 466 32.35 -21.37 0.26
CA GLY A 466 31.98 -22.22 -0.86
C GLY A 466 33.03 -22.27 -1.96
N SER A 467 32.73 -23.03 -3.02
CA SER A 467 33.53 -23.05 -4.25
C SER A 467 33.54 -21.67 -4.89
N VAL A 468 34.67 -21.29 -5.48
CA VAL A 468 34.89 -19.96 -6.06
C VAL A 468 35.32 -20.11 -7.49
N ARG A 469 34.82 -19.24 -8.39
CA ARG A 469 35.40 -19.03 -9.72
C ARG A 469 35.80 -17.56 -9.85
N ASN A 470 37.08 -17.33 -9.87
CA ASN A 470 37.68 -16.02 -10.07
C ASN A 470 38.66 -16.11 -11.27
N VAL A 471 38.16 -15.87 -12.49
CA VAL A 471 38.96 -15.97 -13.72
C VAL A 471 39.39 -14.57 -14.14
N PRO A 472 40.70 -14.32 -14.31
CA PRO A 472 41.19 -13.05 -14.85
C PRO A 472 40.56 -12.77 -16.22
N GLY A 473 40.05 -11.53 -16.41
CA GLY A 473 39.42 -11.11 -17.66
C GLY A 473 37.91 -11.35 -17.74
N GLU A 474 37.28 -12.05 -16.81
CA GLU A 474 35.83 -12.06 -16.66
C GLU A 474 35.34 -10.80 -15.91
N ASP A 475 34.18 -10.28 -16.30
CA ASP A 475 33.58 -9.08 -15.68
C ASP A 475 32.97 -9.34 -14.30
N TYR A 476 32.99 -10.58 -13.81
CA TYR A 476 32.40 -11.02 -12.56
C TYR A 476 33.16 -12.17 -11.91
N CYS A 477 32.90 -12.37 -10.61
CA CYS A 477 33.28 -13.55 -9.85
C CYS A 477 32.06 -14.38 -9.49
N LEU A 478 32.19 -15.71 -9.40
CA LEU A 478 31.13 -16.58 -8.87
C LEU A 478 31.60 -17.18 -7.54
N THR A 479 30.69 -17.16 -6.55
CA THR A 479 30.88 -17.86 -5.29
C THR A 479 29.65 -18.70 -4.97
N GLU A 480 29.85 -19.94 -4.58
CA GLU A 480 28.80 -20.88 -4.25
C GLU A 480 27.97 -20.36 -3.07
N LEU A 481 26.63 -20.40 -3.20
CA LEU A 481 25.72 -20.09 -2.13
C LEU A 481 25.73 -21.24 -1.11
N LYS A 482 26.23 -20.97 0.10
CA LYS A 482 26.35 -21.96 1.21
C LYS A 482 25.41 -21.65 2.36
N GLY A 483 25.03 -20.40 2.54
CA GLY A 483 24.14 -19.99 3.62
C GLY A 483 24.86 -19.61 4.90
N ALA A 484 26.09 -19.12 4.85
CA ALA A 484 26.76 -18.53 6.01
C ALA A 484 26.22 -17.12 6.25
N VAL A 485 25.49 -16.90 7.36
CA VAL A 485 24.93 -15.58 7.69
C VAL A 485 25.59 -15.06 8.97
N ARG A 486 25.98 -13.77 8.96
CA ARG A 486 26.60 -13.11 10.10
C ARG A 486 25.99 -11.73 10.32
N LEU A 487 25.59 -11.48 11.54
CA LEU A 487 25.28 -10.15 12.06
C LEU A 487 26.51 -9.68 12.83
N ILE A 488 27.01 -8.49 12.54
CA ILE A 488 28.25 -7.92 13.10
C ILE A 488 27.90 -6.56 13.67
N ASP A 489 27.90 -6.44 14.98
CA ASP A 489 27.63 -5.20 15.73
C ASP A 489 26.38 -4.44 15.29
N VAL A 490 25.28 -5.16 15.07
CA VAL A 490 24.05 -4.63 14.47
C VAL A 490 23.25 -3.83 15.49
N CYS A 491 22.94 -2.58 15.17
CA CYS A 491 21.97 -1.74 15.87
C CYS A 491 20.78 -1.44 14.96
N PHE A 492 19.57 -1.38 15.56
CA PHE A 492 18.36 -1.10 14.80
C PHE A 492 17.24 -0.49 15.64
N SER A 493 16.49 0.45 15.03
CA SER A 493 15.32 1.14 15.59
C SER A 493 14.20 1.25 14.56
N TYR A 494 12.95 0.86 14.91
CA TYR A 494 11.79 1.19 14.04
C TYR A 494 11.46 2.69 14.08
N VAL A 495 11.77 3.34 15.19
CA VAL A 495 11.63 4.79 15.41
C VAL A 495 12.95 5.27 16.03
N PRO A 496 13.59 6.32 15.52
CA PRO A 496 14.95 6.73 15.95
C PRO A 496 15.12 6.91 17.46
N GLU A 497 14.06 7.31 18.18
CA GLU A 497 14.09 7.58 19.61
C GLU A 497 14.00 6.29 20.47
N LYS A 498 13.72 5.12 19.85
CA LYS A 498 13.51 3.86 20.58
C LYS A 498 14.34 2.73 19.98
N PRO A 499 15.61 2.55 20.37
CA PRO A 499 16.44 1.45 19.90
C PRO A 499 15.86 0.10 20.34
N ILE A 500 15.77 -0.82 19.37
CA ILE A 500 15.26 -2.19 19.59
C ILE A 500 16.40 -3.20 19.67
N LEU A 501 17.41 -3.06 18.80
CA LEU A 501 18.62 -3.90 18.86
C LEU A 501 19.84 -3.02 19.10
N LYS A 502 20.75 -3.52 19.96
CA LYS A 502 21.96 -2.82 20.37
C LYS A 502 23.15 -3.78 20.30
N HIS A 503 24.09 -3.50 19.42
CA HIS A 503 25.35 -4.21 19.27
C HIS A 503 25.20 -5.75 19.17
N VAL A 504 24.23 -6.21 18.37
CA VAL A 504 23.93 -7.64 18.22
C VAL A 504 24.89 -8.29 17.25
N SER A 505 25.64 -9.33 17.73
CA SER A 505 26.57 -10.11 16.92
C SER A 505 26.25 -11.61 17.00
N VAL A 506 25.78 -12.17 15.84
CA VAL A 506 25.39 -13.58 15.70
C VAL A 506 26.03 -14.16 14.46
N TYR A 507 26.59 -15.35 14.55
CA TYR A 507 27.24 -16.05 13.45
C TYR A 507 26.59 -17.42 13.25
N ALA A 508 26.11 -17.70 12.04
CA ALA A 508 25.61 -18.98 11.62
C ALA A 508 26.49 -19.52 10.48
N ASN A 509 27.12 -20.66 10.67
CA ASN A 509 27.81 -21.36 9.58
C ASN A 509 26.78 -22.17 8.78
N PRO A 510 27.12 -22.57 7.52
CA PRO A 510 26.25 -23.42 6.71
C PRO A 510 25.77 -24.66 7.46
N GLY A 511 24.47 -24.92 7.41
CA GLY A 511 23.84 -26.06 8.07
C GLY A 511 23.64 -25.93 9.59
N GLN A 512 23.99 -24.80 10.19
CA GLN A 512 23.77 -24.57 11.64
C GLN A 512 22.36 -24.05 11.94
N LYS A 513 21.82 -24.50 13.06
CA LYS A 513 20.54 -24.06 13.62
C LYS A 513 20.81 -23.11 14.81
N ILE A 514 20.35 -21.87 14.68
CA ILE A 514 20.45 -20.82 15.70
C ILE A 514 19.07 -20.58 16.29
N ALA A 515 18.91 -20.77 17.59
CA ALA A 515 17.65 -20.49 18.28
C ALA A 515 17.71 -19.16 19.03
N PHE A 516 16.75 -18.28 18.79
CA PHE A 516 16.55 -17.05 19.55
C PHE A 516 15.54 -17.28 20.66
N VAL A 517 15.93 -16.96 21.90
CA VAL A 517 15.13 -17.12 23.11
C VAL A 517 15.13 -15.80 23.89
N GLY A 518 14.04 -15.48 24.57
CA GLY A 518 13.93 -14.26 25.37
C GLY A 518 12.49 -13.81 25.56
N SER A 519 12.26 -12.76 26.34
CA SER A 519 10.93 -12.21 26.62
C SER A 519 10.24 -11.65 25.35
N THR A 520 8.92 -11.48 25.42
CA THR A 520 8.18 -10.80 24.34
C THR A 520 8.67 -9.36 24.21
N GLY A 521 8.92 -8.90 22.97
CA GLY A 521 9.48 -7.57 22.72
C GLY A 521 11.01 -7.44 22.90
N ALA A 522 11.73 -8.52 23.17
CA ALA A 522 13.21 -8.50 23.31
C ALA A 522 13.97 -8.24 22.01
N GLY A 523 13.31 -8.24 20.83
CA GLY A 523 13.94 -7.99 19.53
C GLY A 523 14.12 -9.24 18.65
N LYS A 524 13.60 -10.42 19.04
CA LYS A 524 13.75 -11.68 18.28
C LYS A 524 13.20 -11.59 16.84
N THR A 525 11.95 -11.18 16.69
CA THR A 525 11.32 -11.00 15.37
C THR A 525 11.98 -9.88 14.56
N THR A 526 12.54 -8.88 15.23
CA THR A 526 13.31 -7.83 14.56
C THR A 526 14.56 -8.39 13.88
N ILE A 527 15.30 -9.30 14.52
CA ILE A 527 16.47 -9.94 13.89
C ILE A 527 16.06 -10.71 12.63
N THR A 528 14.95 -11.47 12.68
CA THR A 528 14.48 -12.22 11.52
C THR A 528 14.05 -11.29 10.38
N ASN A 529 13.43 -10.15 10.71
CA ASN A 529 13.06 -9.13 9.72
C ASN A 529 14.30 -8.49 9.06
N LEU A 530 15.38 -8.29 9.80
CA LEU A 530 16.62 -7.74 9.27
C LEU A 530 17.39 -8.75 8.41
N ILE A 531 17.37 -10.05 8.75
CA ILE A 531 17.94 -11.10 7.88
C ILE A 531 17.23 -11.14 6.53
N ASN A 532 15.89 -10.97 6.50
CA ASN A 532 15.11 -10.87 5.26
C ASN A 532 15.23 -9.50 4.56
N ARG A 533 15.98 -8.58 5.16
CA ARG A 533 16.14 -7.20 4.68
C ARG A 533 14.80 -6.50 4.39
N PHE A 534 13.81 -6.70 5.29
CA PHE A 534 12.57 -5.95 5.29
C PHE A 534 12.76 -4.52 5.80
N TYR A 535 13.83 -4.31 6.56
CA TYR A 535 14.29 -3.03 7.08
C TYR A 535 15.79 -2.92 6.92
N GLU A 536 16.29 -1.70 6.76
CA GLU A 536 17.73 -1.42 6.75
C GLU A 536 18.22 -1.19 8.18
N ILE A 537 19.44 -1.63 8.50
CA ILE A 537 20.06 -1.46 9.81
C ILE A 537 20.55 -0.03 10.04
N ASP A 538 20.54 0.44 11.28
CA ASP A 538 21.06 1.77 11.64
C ASP A 538 22.59 1.80 11.63
N SER A 539 23.24 0.74 12.16
CA SER A 539 24.70 0.57 12.14
C SER A 539 25.09 -0.89 12.20
N GLY A 540 26.36 -1.19 11.95
CA GLY A 540 26.88 -2.54 11.84
C GLY A 540 26.79 -3.11 10.42
N MET A 541 26.84 -4.43 10.30
CA MET A 541 26.82 -5.14 9.02
C MET A 541 26.10 -6.49 9.16
N ILE A 542 25.36 -6.87 8.12
CA ILE A 542 24.85 -8.24 7.95
C ILE A 542 25.46 -8.81 6.70
N THR A 543 26.15 -9.96 6.82
CA THR A 543 26.76 -10.62 5.65
C THR A 543 26.10 -11.96 5.37
N TYR A 544 25.98 -12.28 4.07
CA TYR A 544 25.56 -13.57 3.57
C TYR A 544 26.66 -14.14 2.65
N ASP A 545 27.22 -15.28 3.04
CA ASP A 545 28.43 -15.87 2.45
C ASP A 545 29.61 -14.87 2.31
N GLY A 546 29.73 -14.00 3.33
CA GLY A 546 30.73 -12.94 3.38
C GLY A 546 30.39 -11.68 2.57
N ILE A 547 29.28 -11.64 1.85
CA ILE A 547 28.80 -10.48 1.10
C ILE A 547 27.82 -9.69 1.97
N ASP A 548 27.99 -8.36 2.08
CA ASP A 548 27.04 -7.51 2.76
C ASP A 548 25.67 -7.60 2.06
N VAL A 549 24.62 -7.85 2.80
CA VAL A 549 23.26 -7.97 2.25
C VAL A 549 22.80 -6.71 1.51
N ARG A 550 23.42 -5.54 1.79
CA ARG A 550 23.15 -4.29 1.07
C ARG A 550 23.68 -4.28 -0.36
N ASP A 551 24.73 -5.07 -0.63
CA ASP A 551 25.28 -5.24 -1.97
C ASP A 551 24.53 -6.29 -2.80
N ILE A 552 23.70 -7.13 -2.18
CA ILE A 552 22.89 -8.15 -2.85
C ILE A 552 21.53 -7.54 -3.24
N ARG A 553 21.07 -7.81 -4.46
CA ARG A 553 19.72 -7.42 -4.88
C ARG A 553 18.66 -8.02 -3.95
N LYS A 554 17.72 -7.22 -3.49
CA LYS A 554 16.69 -7.64 -2.53
C LYS A 554 15.89 -8.83 -3.00
N ASP A 555 15.49 -8.86 -4.26
CA ASP A 555 14.75 -9.97 -4.85
C ASP A 555 15.55 -11.27 -4.82
N ASP A 556 16.84 -11.19 -5.13
CA ASP A 556 17.76 -12.34 -5.16
C ASP A 556 18.09 -12.81 -3.74
N LEU A 557 18.28 -11.88 -2.80
CA LEU A 557 18.43 -12.19 -1.38
C LEU A 557 17.19 -12.94 -0.86
N ARG A 558 15.99 -12.36 -1.04
CA ARG A 558 14.73 -12.95 -0.58
C ARG A 558 14.41 -14.28 -1.24
N ARG A 559 14.81 -14.47 -2.51
CA ARG A 559 14.69 -15.77 -3.21
C ARG A 559 15.58 -16.85 -2.59
N SER A 560 16.73 -16.49 -2.04
CA SER A 560 17.65 -17.42 -1.37
C SER A 560 17.24 -17.75 0.08
N LEU A 561 16.27 -17.04 0.63
CA LEU A 561 15.77 -17.19 1.99
C LEU A 561 14.36 -17.79 1.99
N GLY A 562 14.11 -18.75 2.87
CA GLY A 562 12.75 -19.23 3.14
C GLY A 562 12.25 -18.70 4.47
N ALA A 563 11.01 -18.23 4.51
CA ALA A 563 10.39 -17.75 5.73
C ALA A 563 9.12 -18.53 6.06
N VAL A 564 8.99 -18.95 7.32
CA VAL A 564 7.72 -19.39 7.90
C VAL A 564 7.40 -18.42 9.03
N LEU A 565 6.43 -17.54 8.77
CA LEU A 565 6.04 -16.47 9.69
C LEU A 565 5.02 -16.97 10.72
N GLN A 566 4.92 -16.28 11.86
CA GLN A 566 3.96 -16.57 12.92
C GLN A 566 2.52 -16.48 12.41
N ASP A 567 2.19 -15.40 11.72
CA ASP A 567 0.89 -15.19 11.11
C ASP A 567 0.90 -15.80 9.70
N THR A 568 0.29 -16.97 9.60
CA THR A 568 0.20 -17.71 8.34
C THR A 568 -0.90 -17.15 7.46
N HIS A 569 -0.54 -16.39 6.43
CA HIS A 569 -1.49 -15.90 5.45
C HIS A 569 -1.63 -16.85 4.25
N LEU A 570 -2.87 -17.19 3.88
CA LEU A 570 -3.20 -17.99 2.70
C LEU A 570 -4.01 -17.14 1.70
N PHE A 571 -3.63 -17.27 0.44
CA PHE A 571 -4.33 -16.58 -0.65
C PHE A 571 -5.56 -17.35 -1.10
N THR A 572 -6.58 -16.63 -1.56
CA THR A 572 -7.74 -17.25 -2.23
C THR A 572 -7.29 -17.96 -3.50
N GLY A 573 -7.55 -19.25 -3.59
CA GLY A 573 -7.08 -20.13 -4.66
C GLY A 573 -7.10 -21.57 -4.19
N THR A 574 -6.55 -22.49 -4.96
CA THR A 574 -6.46 -23.90 -4.55
C THR A 574 -5.38 -24.11 -3.48
N VAL A 575 -5.44 -25.22 -2.77
CA VAL A 575 -4.36 -25.68 -1.88
C VAL A 575 -3.06 -25.82 -2.68
N MET A 576 -3.14 -26.36 -3.92
CA MET A 576 -1.99 -26.48 -4.81
C MET A 576 -1.36 -25.13 -5.13
N ASP A 577 -2.16 -24.11 -5.46
CA ASP A 577 -1.67 -22.76 -5.76
C ASP A 577 -0.99 -22.13 -4.54
N ASN A 578 -1.54 -22.35 -3.35
CA ASN A 578 -0.94 -21.86 -2.10
C ASN A 578 0.41 -22.49 -1.79
N ILE A 579 0.63 -23.76 -2.11
CA ILE A 579 1.94 -24.42 -1.99
C ILE A 579 2.88 -23.91 -3.07
N ARG A 580 2.42 -23.85 -4.33
CA ARG A 580 3.19 -23.38 -5.50
C ARG A 580 3.63 -21.93 -5.38
N TYR A 581 2.99 -21.14 -4.51
CA TYR A 581 3.37 -19.75 -4.24
C TYR A 581 4.83 -19.61 -3.77
N GLY A 582 5.40 -20.63 -3.13
CA GLY A 582 6.82 -20.65 -2.76
C GLY A 582 7.78 -20.70 -3.96
N ARG A 583 7.36 -21.33 -5.07
CA ARG A 583 8.06 -21.39 -6.34
C ARG A 583 7.05 -21.55 -7.48
N LEU A 584 6.74 -20.44 -8.18
CA LEU A 584 5.64 -20.37 -9.14
C LEU A 584 5.75 -21.33 -10.33
N ASN A 585 6.95 -21.75 -10.70
CA ASN A 585 7.21 -22.71 -11.76
C ASN A 585 7.35 -24.17 -11.28
N ALA A 586 7.03 -24.46 -10.01
CA ALA A 586 7.06 -25.80 -9.47
C ALA A 586 5.98 -26.68 -10.11
N THR A 587 6.34 -27.94 -10.42
CA THR A 587 5.37 -28.92 -10.94
C THR A 587 4.43 -29.42 -9.84
N ASP A 588 3.34 -30.07 -10.22
CA ASP A 588 2.40 -30.66 -9.27
C ASP A 588 3.08 -31.72 -8.40
N GLU A 589 3.96 -32.52 -8.99
CA GLU A 589 4.74 -33.56 -8.30
C GLU A 589 5.67 -32.98 -7.25
N GLU A 590 6.35 -31.87 -7.55
CA GLU A 590 7.22 -31.16 -6.62
C GLU A 590 6.40 -30.56 -5.46
N CYS A 591 5.25 -29.96 -5.75
CA CYS A 591 4.34 -29.45 -4.72
C CYS A 591 3.81 -30.56 -3.82
N ILE A 592 3.48 -31.72 -4.39
CA ILE A 592 3.05 -32.90 -3.62
C ILE A 592 4.20 -33.44 -2.77
N ALA A 593 5.42 -33.49 -3.30
CA ALA A 593 6.62 -33.90 -2.57
C ALA A 593 6.88 -32.96 -1.38
N ALA A 594 6.83 -31.65 -1.59
CA ALA A 594 6.94 -30.64 -0.54
C ALA A 594 5.85 -30.78 0.53
N ALA A 595 4.60 -31.05 0.13
CA ALA A 595 3.50 -31.31 1.07
C ALA A 595 3.71 -32.58 1.90
N LYS A 596 4.33 -33.62 1.32
CA LYS A 596 4.71 -34.85 2.06
C LYS A 596 5.79 -34.58 3.08
N SER A 597 6.85 -33.85 2.68
CA SER A 597 7.93 -33.43 3.59
C SER A 597 7.40 -32.58 4.74
N ALA A 598 6.50 -31.65 4.47
CA ALA A 598 5.82 -30.82 5.46
C ALA A 598 4.76 -31.56 6.33
N ASN A 599 4.55 -32.86 6.15
CA ASN A 599 3.45 -33.62 6.77
C ASN A 599 2.03 -33.09 6.47
N ALA A 600 1.87 -32.29 5.42
CA ALA A 600 0.59 -31.72 5.01
C ALA A 600 -0.25 -32.69 4.15
N HIS A 601 0.38 -33.58 3.39
CA HIS A 601 -0.26 -34.48 2.42
C HIS A 601 -1.45 -35.27 2.99
N SER A 602 -1.32 -35.78 4.21
CA SER A 602 -2.32 -36.64 4.84
C SER A 602 -3.65 -35.93 5.11
N PHE A 603 -3.63 -34.65 5.51
CA PHE A 603 -4.85 -33.88 5.69
C PHE A 603 -5.39 -33.34 4.37
N ILE A 604 -4.51 -32.91 3.44
CA ILE A 604 -4.93 -32.41 2.13
C ILE A 604 -5.79 -33.46 1.39
N ARG A 605 -5.37 -34.72 1.40
CA ARG A 605 -6.14 -35.83 0.78
C ARG A 605 -7.53 -36.06 1.39
N ARG A 606 -7.77 -35.55 2.60
CA ARG A 606 -9.09 -35.69 3.27
C ARG A 606 -10.02 -34.51 2.99
N LEU A 607 -9.48 -33.44 2.36
CA LEU A 607 -10.31 -32.35 1.90
C LEU A 607 -11.20 -32.82 0.74
N PRO A 608 -12.37 -32.20 0.53
CA PRO A 608 -13.34 -32.66 -0.48
C PRO A 608 -12.71 -32.83 -1.87
N ASP A 609 -11.90 -31.89 -2.33
CA ASP A 609 -11.25 -31.89 -3.65
C ASP A 609 -9.71 -32.05 -3.54
N GLY A 610 -9.20 -32.52 -2.39
CA GLY A 610 -7.77 -32.72 -2.16
C GLY A 610 -6.97 -31.44 -2.40
N TYR A 611 -5.96 -31.52 -3.28
CA TYR A 611 -5.13 -30.36 -3.65
C TYR A 611 -5.87 -29.27 -4.42
N ASN A 612 -6.99 -29.59 -5.05
CA ASN A 612 -7.82 -28.63 -5.78
C ASN A 612 -8.87 -27.96 -4.87
N THR A 613 -8.91 -28.28 -3.59
CA THR A 613 -9.81 -27.64 -2.63
C THR A 613 -9.51 -26.14 -2.58
N VAL A 614 -10.54 -25.32 -2.76
CA VAL A 614 -10.42 -23.86 -2.74
C VAL A 614 -10.28 -23.38 -1.30
N VAL A 615 -9.22 -22.63 -1.06
CA VAL A 615 -8.97 -21.88 0.17
C VAL A 615 -9.59 -20.49 0.02
N SER A 616 -10.39 -20.05 0.98
CA SER A 616 -11.08 -18.76 0.97
C SER A 616 -10.80 -17.97 2.23
N GLY A 617 -10.83 -16.65 2.13
CA GLY A 617 -10.77 -15.73 3.26
C GLY A 617 -9.65 -16.05 4.27
N ASP A 618 -8.39 -16.01 3.85
CA ASP A 618 -7.23 -16.31 4.68
C ASP A 618 -7.24 -17.73 5.30
N GLY A 619 -7.83 -18.69 4.59
CA GLY A 619 -7.93 -20.06 5.07
C GLY A 619 -8.97 -20.26 6.18
N ALA A 620 -10.06 -19.47 6.18
CA ALA A 620 -11.13 -19.58 7.17
C ALA A 620 -11.79 -20.96 7.22
N ASN A 621 -11.70 -21.73 6.13
CA ASN A 621 -12.16 -23.12 6.03
C ASN A 621 -11.15 -24.16 6.52
N LEU A 622 -9.97 -23.73 7.01
CA LEU A 622 -8.91 -24.60 7.52
C LEU A 622 -8.61 -24.30 8.99
N SER A 623 -8.20 -25.31 9.76
CA SER A 623 -7.72 -25.09 11.11
C SER A 623 -6.36 -24.33 11.10
N GLN A 624 -6.02 -23.66 12.20
CA GLN A 624 -4.73 -22.97 12.34
C GLN A 624 -3.53 -23.87 12.04
N GLY A 625 -3.54 -25.10 12.56
CA GLY A 625 -2.47 -26.06 12.30
C GLY A 625 -2.39 -26.51 10.84
N GLN A 626 -3.55 -26.65 10.13
CA GLN A 626 -3.57 -26.94 8.71
C GLN A 626 -2.98 -25.78 7.88
N ARG A 627 -3.31 -24.54 8.23
CA ARG A 627 -2.70 -23.35 7.61
C ARG A 627 -1.19 -23.33 7.78
N GLN A 628 -0.71 -23.64 8.99
CA GLN A 628 0.74 -23.67 9.26
C GLN A 628 1.44 -24.78 8.47
N LEU A 629 0.83 -25.99 8.35
CA LEU A 629 1.39 -27.06 7.52
C LEU A 629 1.47 -26.67 6.04
N LEU A 630 0.52 -25.87 5.52
CA LEU A 630 0.60 -25.34 4.16
C LEU A 630 1.71 -24.28 4.02
N ALA A 631 1.94 -23.44 5.03
CA ALA A 631 3.06 -22.49 5.01
C ALA A 631 4.43 -23.20 5.03
N ILE A 632 4.54 -24.30 5.80
CA ILE A 632 5.76 -25.15 5.79
C ILE A 632 5.93 -25.80 4.40
N ALA A 633 4.86 -26.30 3.77
CA ALA A 633 4.92 -26.86 2.42
C ALA A 633 5.30 -25.80 1.36
N ARG A 634 4.81 -24.57 1.50
CA ARG A 634 5.20 -23.41 0.68
C ARG A 634 6.70 -23.10 0.81
N ALA A 635 7.25 -23.13 2.01
CA ALA A 635 8.68 -22.94 2.24
C ALA A 635 9.50 -24.14 1.73
N ALA A 636 8.97 -25.36 1.84
CA ALA A 636 9.64 -26.57 1.36
C ALA A 636 9.77 -26.63 -0.18
N VAL A 637 8.77 -26.16 -0.93
CA VAL A 637 8.81 -26.15 -2.41
C VAL A 637 9.80 -25.10 -2.94
N ALA A 638 10.05 -24.03 -2.17
CA ALA A 638 11.05 -23.01 -2.51
C ALA A 638 12.48 -23.54 -2.40
N ASP A 639 12.73 -24.51 -1.51
CA ASP A 639 14.00 -25.20 -1.26
C ASP A 639 15.21 -24.25 -1.04
N PRO A 640 15.11 -23.27 -0.16
CA PRO A 640 16.18 -22.31 0.09
C PRO A 640 17.25 -22.88 1.03
N PRO A 641 18.53 -22.46 0.91
CA PRO A 641 19.63 -22.91 1.79
C PRO A 641 19.57 -22.30 3.20
N VAL A 642 18.87 -21.18 3.36
CA VAL A 642 18.70 -20.51 4.66
C VAL A 642 17.22 -20.39 4.99
N MET A 643 16.83 -20.74 6.20
CA MET A 643 15.48 -20.67 6.71
C MET A 643 15.35 -19.71 7.88
N VAL A 644 14.30 -18.92 7.87
CA VAL A 644 13.89 -18.03 8.96
C VAL A 644 12.52 -18.50 9.45
N LEU A 645 12.46 -18.99 10.68
CA LEU A 645 11.28 -19.65 11.23
C LEU A 645 10.80 -18.92 12.47
N ASP A 646 9.52 -18.53 12.49
CA ASP A 646 8.86 -18.00 13.69
C ASP A 646 7.85 -19.05 14.21
N GLU A 647 8.18 -19.67 15.35
CA GLU A 647 7.45 -20.82 15.89
C GLU A 647 6.38 -20.38 16.91
N ALA A 648 5.24 -19.87 16.44
CA ALA A 648 4.10 -19.59 17.30
C ALA A 648 3.00 -20.65 17.15
N THR A 649 2.85 -21.53 18.15
CA THR A 649 1.90 -22.66 18.12
C THR A 649 0.96 -22.70 19.31
N SER A 650 0.69 -21.58 19.96
CA SER A 650 0.00 -21.49 21.25
C SER A 650 -1.47 -21.95 21.30
N SER A 651 -2.06 -22.39 20.17
CA SER A 651 -3.49 -22.74 20.10
C SER A 651 -3.80 -23.96 19.22
N ILE A 652 -2.86 -24.91 19.11
CA ILE A 652 -2.99 -26.08 18.22
C ILE A 652 -3.11 -27.34 19.07
N ASP A 653 -3.96 -28.31 18.62
CA ASP A 653 -4.09 -29.60 19.27
C ASP A 653 -2.78 -30.41 19.21
N THR A 654 -2.54 -31.24 20.21
CA THR A 654 -1.28 -32.02 20.40
C THR A 654 -0.95 -32.94 19.22
N ARG A 655 -1.96 -33.44 18.49
CA ARG A 655 -1.74 -34.32 17.34
C ARG A 655 -1.22 -33.54 16.13
N THR A 656 -1.87 -32.45 15.81
CA THR A 656 -1.47 -31.54 14.71
C THR A 656 -0.12 -30.91 15.03
N GLU A 657 0.13 -30.57 16.29
CA GLU A 657 1.41 -30.08 16.79
C GLU A 657 2.59 -31.00 16.44
N ARG A 658 2.46 -32.31 16.67
CA ARG A 658 3.48 -33.30 16.28
C ARG A 658 3.70 -33.36 14.76
N HIS A 659 2.67 -33.16 13.97
CA HIS A 659 2.82 -33.09 12.50
C HIS A 659 3.60 -31.86 12.08
N ILE A 660 3.34 -30.73 12.71
CA ILE A 660 4.08 -29.48 12.48
C ILE A 660 5.55 -29.64 12.89
N GLU A 661 5.83 -30.19 14.08
CA GLU A 661 7.20 -30.47 14.51
C GLU A 661 7.99 -31.29 13.49
N ARG A 662 7.41 -32.44 13.07
CA ARG A 662 8.08 -33.30 12.06
C ARG A 662 8.27 -32.60 10.73
N GLY A 663 7.30 -31.79 10.28
CA GLY A 663 7.42 -30.99 9.07
C GLY A 663 8.50 -29.92 9.18
N MET A 664 8.58 -29.27 10.34
CA MET A 664 9.63 -28.27 10.62
C MET A 664 11.00 -28.92 10.69
N ASP A 665 11.15 -30.07 11.38
CA ASP A 665 12.43 -30.79 11.46
C ASP A 665 12.92 -31.21 10.09
N ALA A 666 12.06 -31.76 9.25
CA ALA A 666 12.40 -32.12 7.87
C ALA A 666 12.79 -30.90 7.03
N LEU A 667 12.11 -29.75 7.26
CA LEU A 667 12.43 -28.50 6.57
C LEU A 667 13.79 -27.93 7.02
N MET A 668 14.19 -28.13 8.26
CA MET A 668 15.44 -27.62 8.82
C MET A 668 16.68 -28.44 8.47
N GLU A 669 16.50 -29.70 8.06
CA GLU A 669 17.61 -30.64 7.82
C GLU A 669 18.51 -30.14 6.68
N GLY A 670 19.83 -30.10 6.93
CA GLY A 670 20.85 -29.70 5.94
C GLY A 670 20.91 -28.20 5.61
N ARG A 671 20.11 -27.35 6.27
CA ARG A 671 20.03 -25.93 6.01
C ARG A 671 20.52 -25.09 7.18
N THR A 672 20.92 -23.85 6.88
CA THR A 672 21.14 -22.85 7.92
C THR A 672 19.82 -22.32 8.41
N VAL A 673 19.55 -22.36 9.72
CA VAL A 673 18.24 -22.05 10.29
C VAL A 673 18.35 -21.01 11.38
N PHE A 674 17.57 -19.98 11.28
CA PHE A 674 17.27 -19.02 12.35
C PHE A 674 15.85 -19.27 12.84
N VAL A 675 15.69 -19.67 14.09
CA VAL A 675 14.37 -19.98 14.64
C VAL A 675 14.09 -19.16 15.88
N ILE A 676 12.93 -18.49 15.91
CA ILE A 676 12.38 -17.92 17.14
C ILE A 676 11.68 -19.07 17.85
N ALA A 677 12.34 -19.58 18.88
CA ALA A 677 11.89 -20.80 19.52
C ALA A 677 10.97 -20.50 20.71
N HIS A 678 9.76 -21.04 20.63
CA HIS A 678 8.77 -21.05 21.71
C HIS A 678 8.66 -22.43 22.37
N ARG A 679 9.43 -23.44 21.89
CA ARG A 679 9.40 -24.81 22.37
C ARG A 679 10.78 -25.24 22.88
N LEU A 680 10.77 -25.96 23.98
CA LEU A 680 12.00 -26.49 24.61
C LEU A 680 12.72 -27.51 23.71
N SER A 681 11.97 -28.32 22.92
CA SER A 681 12.55 -29.29 21.97
C SER A 681 13.35 -28.62 20.87
N THR A 682 12.82 -27.55 20.27
CA THR A 682 13.49 -26.79 19.20
C THR A 682 14.74 -26.10 19.72
N VAL A 683 14.67 -25.52 20.93
CA VAL A 683 15.82 -24.88 21.60
C VAL A 683 16.92 -25.89 21.89
N ARG A 684 16.58 -27.03 22.50
CA ARG A 684 17.55 -28.06 22.90
C ARG A 684 18.36 -28.62 21.73
N ASN A 685 17.70 -28.81 20.58
CA ASN A 685 18.30 -29.40 19.38
C ASN A 685 18.99 -28.34 18.49
N SER A 686 19.27 -27.15 18.98
CA SER A 686 19.93 -26.08 18.21
C SER A 686 21.44 -26.10 18.46
N ASN A 687 22.24 -25.80 17.44
CA ASN A 687 23.69 -25.73 17.53
C ASN A 687 24.16 -24.52 18.35
N CYS A 688 23.37 -23.45 18.38
CA CYS A 688 23.63 -22.28 19.18
C CYS A 688 22.30 -21.68 19.64
N ILE A 689 22.22 -21.36 20.90
CA ILE A 689 21.10 -20.66 21.53
C ILE A 689 21.58 -19.26 21.88
N VAL A 690 20.79 -18.26 21.46
CA VAL A 690 21.06 -16.83 21.72
C VAL A 690 19.94 -16.29 22.57
N VAL A 691 20.26 -15.93 23.82
CA VAL A 691 19.33 -15.32 24.78
C VAL A 691 19.36 -13.80 24.59
N ILE A 692 18.23 -13.22 24.25
CA ILE A 692 18.10 -11.78 23.95
C ILE A 692 17.18 -11.14 24.99
N GLU A 693 17.62 -10.04 25.59
CA GLU A 693 16.80 -9.19 26.44
C GLU A 693 17.11 -7.72 26.21
N HIS A 694 16.09 -6.90 26.20
CA HIS A 694 16.20 -5.44 25.98
C HIS A 694 17.04 -5.06 24.75
N GLY A 695 17.03 -5.92 23.74
CA GLY A 695 17.76 -5.69 22.48
C GLY A 695 19.24 -6.07 22.51
N GLU A 696 19.72 -6.70 23.56
CA GLU A 696 21.13 -7.12 23.75
C GLU A 696 21.23 -8.64 23.93
N ILE A 697 22.33 -9.23 23.48
CA ILE A 697 22.64 -10.64 23.70
C ILE A 697 23.17 -10.79 25.13
N GLN A 698 22.45 -11.51 25.95
CA GLN A 698 22.85 -11.81 27.36
C GLN A 698 23.69 -13.06 27.45
N GLU A 699 23.30 -14.10 26.73
CA GLU A 699 23.97 -15.40 26.76
C GLU A 699 23.97 -16.01 25.35
N LYS A 700 25.02 -16.75 25.03
CA LYS A 700 25.19 -17.45 23.77
C LYS A 700 26.00 -18.71 23.96
N GLY A 701 25.52 -19.86 23.51
CA GLY A 701 26.19 -21.15 23.64
C GLY A 701 25.30 -22.31 23.23
N ASP A 702 25.76 -23.51 23.42
CA ASP A 702 24.93 -24.70 23.26
C ASP A 702 24.06 -24.96 24.51
N HIS A 703 23.17 -25.95 24.43
CA HIS A 703 22.24 -26.30 25.49
C HIS A 703 22.96 -26.68 26.81
N GLU A 704 24.00 -27.51 26.69
CA GLU A 704 24.69 -28.03 27.89
C GLU A 704 25.52 -26.95 28.58
N ASP A 705 26.20 -26.11 27.79
CA ASP A 705 27.04 -25.04 28.33
C ASP A 705 26.21 -23.97 29.04
N LEU A 706 25.07 -23.58 28.43
CA LEU A 706 24.18 -22.60 29.05
C LEU A 706 23.48 -23.14 30.30
N LEU A 707 23.21 -24.45 30.37
CA LEU A 707 22.71 -25.06 31.62
C LEU A 707 23.77 -25.06 32.75
N LYS A 708 25.06 -25.30 32.42
CA LYS A 708 26.15 -25.23 33.37
C LYS A 708 26.36 -23.83 33.94
N GLN A 709 26.18 -22.80 33.10
CA GLN A 709 26.31 -21.40 33.52
C GLN A 709 25.23 -20.95 34.53
N LYS A 710 24.10 -21.66 34.63
CA LYS A 710 22.96 -21.35 35.51
C LYS A 710 22.44 -19.90 35.38
N GLY A 711 22.55 -19.34 34.19
CA GLY A 711 22.16 -17.97 33.87
C GLY A 711 20.67 -17.82 33.52
N ARG A 712 20.36 -16.88 32.63
CA ARG A 712 18.99 -16.59 32.15
C ARG A 712 18.37 -17.79 31.43
N TYR A 713 19.14 -18.45 30.55
CA TYR A 713 18.69 -19.65 29.85
C TYR A 713 18.26 -20.76 30.83
N TYR A 714 19.05 -21.01 31.85
CA TYR A 714 18.74 -22.01 32.90
C TYR A 714 17.39 -21.70 33.57
N LYS A 715 17.16 -20.43 33.93
CA LYS A 715 15.90 -20.00 34.55
C LYS A 715 14.71 -20.18 33.62
N LEU A 716 14.84 -19.80 32.32
CA LEU A 716 13.83 -20.01 31.31
C LEU A 716 13.53 -21.49 31.09
N TYR A 717 14.56 -22.33 31.06
CA TYR A 717 14.43 -23.77 30.84
C TYR A 717 13.78 -24.49 32.00
N THR A 718 14.14 -24.15 33.26
CA THR A 718 13.62 -24.77 34.47
C THR A 718 12.29 -24.22 34.95
N GLY A 719 11.74 -23.22 34.29
CA GLY A 719 10.47 -22.58 34.66
C GLY A 719 10.57 -21.77 35.97
N GLN A 720 11.77 -21.46 36.44
CA GLN A 720 11.96 -20.54 37.57
C GLN A 720 11.55 -19.14 37.12
N ASN A 721 10.39 -18.67 37.61
CA ASN A 721 9.83 -17.36 37.26
C ASN A 721 10.87 -16.25 37.47
N ILE A 722 11.16 -15.54 36.39
CA ILE A 722 11.81 -14.24 36.44
C ILE A 722 10.69 -13.23 36.70
N LEU A 723 10.27 -13.15 37.95
CA LEU A 723 9.52 -12.01 38.47
C LEU A 723 10.57 -11.00 38.97
N ASP A 724 11.02 -10.13 38.07
CA ASP A 724 11.60 -8.81 38.38
C ASP A 724 11.44 -7.89 37.16
#